data_10217588432c8e0fce4a2bf90910cb92
#
_entry.id   10217588432c8e0fce4a2bf90910cb92
#
_cell.length_a   1.000
_cell.length_b   1.000
_cell.length_c   1.000
_cell.angle_alpha   90.00
_cell.angle_beta   90.00
_cell.angle_gamma   90.00
#
_symmetry.space_group_name_H-M   'P 1'
#
loop_
_entity.id
_entity.type
_entity.pdbx_description
1 polymer ?
#
loop_
_entity_poly.entity_id
_entity_poly.type
_entity_poly.pdbx_seq_one_letter_code
_entity_poly.pdbx_strand_id
1 'polypeptide(L)'
;MVLLAAILLLLGIAAMLMLLAESRARDVARAGFVGSAACGGCHAREYADWRDSDHARAMAAATPVTVLGDFSGVGVTDGRHGATFLRDGARFVIRTDGPGGTVADVVVTETFGVDPLQQYLALMPDGRRQALPWAWDSRPREAGGQRWYHLMPDEMLRAGDPMHWTGRDQTWNFMCASCHSTGLVRGYDAARDRYDTTWTEISVGCESCHGRGSTHVALARDGARTNVPHRGLEVVLRDRSGGGWRFAEGDARGIARWEGPPRQTTQAGVETCAPCHARARPLIADPLPGQRFLDTHAPLLLARGEYHADGQIQGEVFEWGSFAQSRMQRAGVVCADCHQPHSGRLRAEGNAVCTQCHLPSRFEAPDHHRHASGGAGAQCVSCHMPAVTYMGVDRRRDHAFSIPRPDVSAAIGAPDVCTTCHAGQTQAWAAAQLAAWHGPPRGGPHPALAIHAGREAAPGADQALARLALDRAHPAILRATALSLLPSPPTRAMGEAVGGTLLDPEPLVRAAALRAIEGLPPQNRLHAVRLLSDEVRLVRIEAARVLAPVPLNALPEAARPAFARAWEELLASERVASERPEAHVNIAALLAQRGDLAGAEAAYRAALAGDPAFLPALVNQAAFEEARGQPEAAEALLRRAVAAHPADAEPRYALALLQVRRGRLGEATETLAGAARLAPDRPHYAYAHALALHRQGLTDEAIAVLARNPQHRESLIAAAAFERDRGRIAEAKGYARAALSLDPRDREATALLAEITARVARPGATSP
;
A
#
# COMPACT_ATOMS: atom_id res chain seq x y z
N MET A 1 30.49 -26.16 53.54
CA MET A 1 29.05 -25.97 53.89
C MET A 1 28.49 -24.62 53.41
N VAL A 2 29.15 -23.48 53.66
CA VAL A 2 28.63 -22.14 53.29
C VAL A 2 28.42 -21.98 51.77
N LEU A 3 29.37 -22.46 50.97
CA LEU A 3 29.30 -22.36 49.51
C LEU A 3 28.12 -23.21 48.92
N LEU A 4 27.87 -24.38 49.47
CA LEU A 4 26.78 -25.25 49.04
C LEU A 4 25.42 -24.64 49.40
N ALA A 5 25.29 -24.03 50.54
CA ALA A 5 24.08 -23.32 50.97
C ALA A 5 23.82 -22.08 50.10
N ALA A 6 24.84 -21.34 49.69
CA ALA A 6 24.68 -20.20 48.80
C ALA A 6 24.24 -20.64 47.39
N ILE A 7 24.80 -21.73 46.85
CA ILE A 7 24.38 -22.30 45.56
C ILE A 7 22.92 -22.79 45.58
N LEU A 8 22.51 -23.47 46.63
CA LEU A 8 21.15 -23.93 46.80
C LEU A 8 20.16 -22.77 46.93
N LEU A 9 20.56 -21.70 47.62
CA LEU A 9 19.77 -20.47 47.75
C LEU A 9 19.61 -19.78 46.35
N LEU A 10 20.68 -19.65 45.59
CA LEU A 10 20.64 -19.07 44.24
C LEU A 10 19.78 -19.91 43.28
N LEU A 11 19.88 -21.25 43.34
CA LEU A 11 19.03 -22.13 42.55
C LEU A 11 17.55 -22.05 42.96
N GLY A 12 17.29 -21.92 44.24
CA GLY A 12 15.92 -21.69 44.75
C GLY A 12 15.33 -20.33 44.28
N ILE A 13 16.13 -19.28 44.31
CA ILE A 13 15.72 -17.97 43.80
C ILE A 13 15.51 -18.02 42.28
N ALA A 14 16.39 -18.67 41.53
CA ALA A 14 16.23 -18.84 40.06
C ALA A 14 14.98 -19.66 39.73
N ALA A 15 14.71 -20.74 40.42
CA ALA A 15 13.49 -21.56 40.26
C ALA A 15 12.24 -20.75 40.59
N MET A 16 12.27 -19.98 41.66
CA MET A 16 11.13 -19.11 42.05
C MET A 16 10.90 -18.00 41.02
N LEU A 17 11.96 -17.40 40.46
CA LEU A 17 11.85 -16.41 39.39
C LEU A 17 11.32 -17.01 38.09
N MET A 18 11.69 -18.26 37.75
CA MET A 18 11.13 -19.00 36.60
C MET A 18 9.64 -19.32 36.82
N LEU A 19 9.25 -19.80 37.99
CA LEU A 19 7.85 -20.06 38.33
C LEU A 19 6.99 -18.79 38.32
N LEU A 20 7.53 -17.68 38.77
CA LEU A 20 6.88 -16.36 38.70
C LEU A 20 6.77 -15.86 37.24
N ALA A 21 7.78 -16.11 36.41
CA ALA A 21 7.74 -15.78 34.98
C ALA A 21 6.73 -16.66 34.22
N GLU A 22 6.67 -17.97 34.55
CA GLU A 22 5.66 -18.86 33.97
C GLU A 22 4.24 -18.55 34.41
N SER A 23 4.04 -18.20 35.69
CA SER A 23 2.72 -17.78 36.19
C SER A 23 2.28 -16.47 35.50
N ARG A 24 3.20 -15.51 35.32
CA ARG A 24 2.95 -14.26 34.57
C ARG A 24 2.62 -14.53 33.10
N ALA A 25 3.34 -15.44 32.45
CA ALA A 25 3.06 -15.85 31.08
C ALA A 25 1.67 -16.49 30.93
N ARG A 26 1.25 -17.29 31.93
CA ARG A 26 -0.09 -17.90 31.96
C ARG A 26 -1.20 -16.88 32.21
N ASP A 27 -0.96 -15.86 33.05
CA ASP A 27 -1.93 -14.80 33.31
C ASP A 27 -2.10 -13.87 32.12
N VAL A 28 -1.02 -13.55 31.38
CA VAL A 28 -1.06 -12.82 30.12
C VAL A 28 -1.76 -13.65 29.03
N ALA A 29 -1.51 -14.97 28.97
CA ALA A 29 -2.20 -15.87 28.04
C ALA A 29 -3.71 -16.03 28.33
N ARG A 30 -4.17 -15.71 29.54
CA ARG A 30 -5.57 -15.69 29.95
C ARG A 30 -6.25 -14.33 29.81
N ALA A 31 -5.49 -13.26 29.52
CA ALA A 31 -6.05 -11.92 29.33
C ALA A 31 -7.04 -11.92 28.18
N GLY A 32 -8.24 -11.42 28.42
CA GLY A 32 -9.31 -11.29 27.45
C GLY A 32 -9.81 -9.86 27.33
N PHE A 33 -10.59 -9.60 26.30
CA PHE A 33 -11.33 -8.35 26.14
C PHE A 33 -12.52 -8.31 27.12
N VAL A 34 -12.81 -7.13 27.67
CA VAL A 34 -13.90 -6.91 28.66
C VAL A 34 -14.95 -5.91 28.17
N GLY A 35 -14.67 -5.18 27.09
CA GLY A 35 -15.51 -4.13 26.53
C GLY A 35 -15.41 -2.79 27.26
N SER A 36 -15.66 -1.71 26.55
CA SER A 36 -15.49 -0.33 27.01
C SER A 36 -16.37 0.02 28.21
N ALA A 37 -17.55 -0.59 28.32
CA ALA A 37 -18.44 -0.39 29.47
C ALA A 37 -17.79 -0.77 30.82
N ALA A 38 -16.94 -1.79 30.84
CA ALA A 38 -16.21 -2.19 32.04
C ALA A 38 -15.18 -1.13 32.48
N CYS A 39 -14.64 -0.36 31.53
CA CYS A 39 -13.69 0.72 31.78
C CYS A 39 -14.37 1.96 32.35
N GLY A 40 -15.60 2.27 31.88
CA GLY A 40 -16.36 3.48 32.24
C GLY A 40 -16.65 3.63 33.73
N GLY A 41 -16.73 2.49 34.48
CA GLY A 41 -16.95 2.53 35.92
C GLY A 41 -15.81 3.16 36.74
N CYS A 42 -14.58 3.18 36.21
CA CYS A 42 -13.42 3.79 36.86
C CYS A 42 -12.85 4.98 36.07
N HIS A 43 -13.03 5.01 34.75
CA HIS A 43 -12.54 6.04 33.83
C HIS A 43 -13.68 6.85 33.23
N ALA A 44 -14.56 7.42 34.09
CA ALA A 44 -15.82 8.05 33.70
C ALA A 44 -15.65 9.22 32.72
N ARG A 45 -14.57 10.00 32.86
CA ARG A 45 -14.29 11.15 31.98
C ARG A 45 -13.85 10.67 30.58
N GLU A 46 -12.87 9.80 30.54
CA GLU A 46 -12.36 9.25 29.28
C GLU A 46 -13.43 8.47 28.52
N TYR A 47 -14.29 7.76 29.26
CA TYR A 47 -15.42 7.04 28.69
C TYR A 47 -16.49 8.00 28.11
N ALA A 48 -16.77 9.12 28.79
CA ALA A 48 -17.70 10.13 28.30
C ALA A 48 -17.17 10.81 27.03
N ASP A 49 -15.88 11.18 27.01
CA ASP A 49 -15.22 11.74 25.83
C ASP A 49 -15.24 10.76 24.65
N TRP A 50 -14.96 9.47 24.88
CA TRP A 50 -14.94 8.44 23.86
C TRP A 50 -16.34 8.12 23.30
N ARG A 51 -17.36 8.02 24.16
CA ARG A 51 -18.71 7.60 23.76
C ARG A 51 -19.31 8.45 22.65
N ASP A 52 -18.97 9.74 22.62
CA ASP A 52 -19.46 10.70 21.63
C ASP A 52 -18.49 10.89 20.44
N SER A 53 -17.40 10.11 20.38
CA SER A 53 -16.40 10.16 19.31
C SER A 53 -16.80 9.34 18.08
N ASP A 54 -16.14 9.61 16.96
CA ASP A 54 -16.31 8.82 15.74
C ASP A 54 -15.77 7.39 15.91
N HIS A 55 -14.78 7.16 16.78
CA HIS A 55 -14.32 5.83 17.15
C HIS A 55 -15.44 4.98 17.78
N ALA A 56 -16.16 5.52 18.75
CA ALA A 56 -17.29 4.80 19.38
C ALA A 56 -18.45 4.57 18.43
N ARG A 57 -18.61 5.46 17.43
CA ARG A 57 -19.69 5.43 16.44
C ARG A 57 -19.26 4.91 15.08
N ALA A 58 -18.02 4.37 14.99
CA ALA A 58 -17.46 3.84 13.74
C ALA A 58 -18.35 2.77 13.12
N MET A 59 -19.04 1.98 13.95
CA MET A 59 -20.00 0.94 13.56
C MET A 59 -21.15 0.86 14.55
N ALA A 60 -22.33 0.47 14.05
CA ALA A 60 -23.50 0.16 14.90
C ALA A 60 -24.45 -0.81 14.20
N ALA A 61 -25.25 -1.55 14.98
CA ALA A 61 -26.42 -2.24 14.44
C ALA A 61 -27.41 -1.22 13.84
N ALA A 62 -28.03 -1.57 12.72
CA ALA A 62 -28.99 -0.68 12.04
C ALA A 62 -30.29 -0.58 12.86
N THR A 63 -30.49 0.54 13.52
CA THR A 63 -31.67 0.87 14.33
C THR A 63 -32.22 2.25 13.96
N PRO A 64 -33.45 2.62 14.39
CA PRO A 64 -33.97 3.97 14.18
C PRO A 64 -33.12 5.11 14.76
N VAL A 65 -32.23 4.81 15.70
CA VAL A 65 -31.32 5.78 16.34
C VAL A 65 -30.01 5.89 15.58
N THR A 66 -29.52 4.79 15.01
CA THR A 66 -28.20 4.71 14.40
C THR A 66 -28.18 4.95 12.89
N VAL A 67 -29.31 4.71 12.21
CA VAL A 67 -29.46 4.97 10.78
C VAL A 67 -29.77 6.45 10.55
N LEU A 68 -28.88 7.16 9.83
CA LEU A 68 -29.01 8.58 9.52
C LEU A 68 -29.75 8.83 8.20
N GLY A 69 -29.68 7.90 7.25
CA GLY A 69 -30.28 8.04 5.93
C GLY A 69 -31.81 8.03 5.93
N ASP A 70 -32.38 8.70 4.96
CA ASP A 70 -33.82 8.74 4.74
C ASP A 70 -34.34 7.48 4.05
N PHE A 71 -35.04 6.63 4.81
CA PHE A 71 -35.67 5.39 4.34
C PHE A 71 -37.19 5.51 4.22
N SER A 72 -37.72 6.70 3.93
CA SER A 72 -39.17 6.95 3.81
C SER A 72 -39.81 6.53 2.48
N GLY A 73 -39.15 5.76 1.66
CA GLY A 73 -39.55 5.36 0.32
C GLY A 73 -38.94 6.22 -0.79
N VAL A 74 -37.84 6.91 -0.48
CA VAL A 74 -37.16 7.82 -1.42
C VAL A 74 -36.46 7.00 -2.52
N GLY A 75 -36.81 7.31 -3.79
CA GLY A 75 -36.08 6.82 -4.96
C GLY A 75 -35.00 7.81 -5.37
N VAL A 76 -33.79 7.31 -5.63
CA VAL A 76 -32.63 8.14 -6.03
C VAL A 76 -31.99 7.52 -7.27
N THR A 77 -31.56 8.40 -8.19
CA THR A 77 -30.68 8.04 -9.30
C THR A 77 -29.43 8.91 -9.19
N ASP A 78 -28.25 8.28 -9.20
CA ASP A 78 -26.96 8.95 -9.20
C ASP A 78 -26.03 8.30 -10.23
N GLY A 79 -25.61 9.09 -11.19
CA GLY A 79 -24.93 8.59 -12.37
C GLY A 79 -25.79 7.57 -13.13
N ARG A 80 -25.30 6.34 -13.20
CA ARG A 80 -25.95 5.21 -13.91
C ARG A 80 -26.69 4.27 -12.96
N HIS A 81 -26.69 4.54 -11.65
CA HIS A 81 -27.19 3.69 -10.61
C HIS A 81 -28.52 4.22 -10.07
N GLY A 82 -29.43 3.32 -9.70
CA GLY A 82 -30.69 3.66 -9.08
C GLY A 82 -30.96 2.81 -7.85
N ALA A 83 -31.55 3.41 -6.81
CA ALA A 83 -32.00 2.70 -5.63
C ALA A 83 -33.25 3.31 -5.05
N THR A 84 -34.01 2.51 -4.29
CA THR A 84 -35.13 3.00 -3.45
C THR A 84 -34.85 2.58 -2.01
N PHE A 85 -34.95 3.53 -1.09
CA PHE A 85 -34.68 3.38 0.33
C PHE A 85 -35.98 3.24 1.11
N LEU A 86 -36.24 2.07 1.67
CA LEU A 86 -37.54 1.64 2.19
C LEU A 86 -37.47 1.22 3.66
N ARG A 87 -38.60 1.32 4.35
CA ARG A 87 -38.84 0.65 5.63
C ARG A 87 -39.78 -0.52 5.44
N ASP A 88 -39.39 -1.68 5.96
CA ASP A 88 -40.24 -2.85 6.08
C ASP A 88 -40.38 -3.23 7.55
N GLY A 89 -41.38 -2.69 8.20
CA GLY A 89 -41.53 -2.73 9.65
C GLY A 89 -40.35 -2.07 10.35
N ALA A 90 -39.60 -2.83 11.14
CA ALA A 90 -38.39 -2.37 11.82
C ALA A 90 -37.14 -2.42 10.93
N ARG A 91 -37.19 -3.10 9.77
CA ARG A 91 -36.03 -3.30 8.90
C ARG A 91 -35.83 -2.09 7.97
N PHE A 92 -34.58 -1.78 7.67
CA PHE A 92 -34.16 -0.85 6.65
C PHE A 92 -33.80 -1.67 5.40
N VAL A 93 -34.31 -1.26 4.24
CA VAL A 93 -34.17 -2.01 2.97
C VAL A 93 -33.72 -1.06 1.88
N ILE A 94 -32.69 -1.45 1.15
CA ILE A 94 -32.23 -0.76 -0.07
C ILE A 94 -32.60 -1.66 -1.24
N ARG A 95 -33.51 -1.18 -2.10
CA ARG A 95 -33.85 -1.83 -3.37
C ARG A 95 -32.91 -1.34 -4.44
N THR A 96 -32.00 -2.17 -4.88
CA THR A 96 -30.94 -1.87 -5.85
C THR A 96 -30.56 -3.12 -6.65
N ASP A 97 -29.56 -3.04 -7.50
CA ASP A 97 -29.03 -4.21 -8.20
C ASP A 97 -28.51 -5.26 -7.21
N GLY A 98 -28.89 -6.50 -7.41
CA GLY A 98 -28.62 -7.62 -6.52
C GLY A 98 -27.55 -8.59 -7.03
N PRO A 99 -27.27 -9.66 -6.27
CA PRO A 99 -26.23 -10.65 -6.61
C PRO A 99 -26.40 -11.32 -7.98
N GLY A 100 -27.64 -11.43 -8.46
CA GLY A 100 -27.95 -12.01 -9.78
C GLY A 100 -27.95 -11.01 -10.93
N GLY A 101 -27.55 -9.76 -10.72
CA GLY A 101 -27.64 -8.70 -11.74
C GLY A 101 -29.06 -8.20 -12.00
N THR A 102 -30.02 -8.56 -11.13
CA THR A 102 -31.41 -8.09 -11.15
C THR A 102 -31.67 -7.28 -9.89
N VAL A 103 -32.64 -6.38 -9.96
CA VAL A 103 -33.04 -5.58 -8.78
C VAL A 103 -33.50 -6.49 -7.64
N ALA A 104 -32.99 -6.24 -6.43
CA ALA A 104 -33.30 -7.00 -5.23
C ALA A 104 -33.50 -6.07 -4.02
N ASP A 105 -34.25 -6.56 -3.04
CA ASP A 105 -34.43 -5.91 -1.75
C ASP A 105 -33.33 -6.39 -0.79
N VAL A 106 -32.41 -5.50 -0.42
CA VAL A 106 -31.26 -5.78 0.41
C VAL A 106 -31.50 -5.23 1.81
N VAL A 107 -31.54 -6.12 2.80
CA VAL A 107 -31.71 -5.72 4.20
C VAL A 107 -30.42 -5.16 4.77
N VAL A 108 -30.49 -3.96 5.32
CA VAL A 108 -29.38 -3.32 6.05
C VAL A 108 -29.31 -3.91 7.46
N THR A 109 -28.17 -4.43 7.84
CA THR A 109 -27.93 -5.05 9.17
C THR A 109 -27.09 -4.15 10.08
N GLU A 110 -26.09 -3.45 9.54
CA GLU A 110 -25.22 -2.54 10.26
C GLU A 110 -25.01 -1.23 9.47
N THR A 111 -24.65 -0.18 10.22
CA THR A 111 -24.16 1.09 9.69
C THR A 111 -22.68 1.25 10.00
N PHE A 112 -21.90 1.94 9.16
CA PHE A 112 -20.55 2.34 9.48
C PHE A 112 -20.24 3.76 9.00
N GLY A 113 -19.50 4.51 9.86
CA GLY A 113 -19.32 5.94 9.73
C GLY A 113 -20.56 6.74 10.18
N VAL A 114 -20.33 8.01 10.48
CA VAL A 114 -21.39 8.95 10.92
C VAL A 114 -21.20 10.36 10.34
N ASP A 115 -19.96 10.80 10.15
CA ASP A 115 -19.58 12.11 9.63
C ASP A 115 -18.30 11.98 8.79
N PRO A 116 -18.27 12.55 7.57
CA PRO A 116 -19.32 13.27 6.84
C PRO A 116 -20.27 12.37 6.07
N LEU A 117 -20.11 11.06 6.17
CA LEU A 117 -20.97 10.09 5.48
C LEU A 117 -21.26 8.87 6.36
N GLN A 118 -22.37 8.20 6.06
CA GLN A 118 -22.70 6.90 6.62
C GLN A 118 -22.93 5.89 5.50
N GLN A 119 -22.24 4.76 5.56
CA GLN A 119 -22.46 3.59 4.71
C GLN A 119 -23.26 2.50 5.44
N TYR A 120 -23.62 1.46 4.69
CA TYR A 120 -24.52 0.41 5.16
C TYR A 120 -23.98 -0.96 4.77
N LEU A 121 -24.20 -1.96 5.63
CA LEU A 121 -23.82 -3.34 5.38
C LEU A 121 -25.04 -4.23 5.21
N ALA A 122 -24.87 -5.26 4.36
CA ALA A 122 -25.79 -6.38 4.22
C ALA A 122 -25.12 -7.66 4.66
N LEU A 123 -25.79 -8.46 5.52
CA LEU A 123 -25.33 -9.78 5.91
C LEU A 123 -25.81 -10.82 4.89
N MET A 124 -24.86 -11.53 4.28
CA MET A 124 -25.13 -12.60 3.32
C MET A 124 -25.27 -13.96 4.02
N PRO A 125 -25.90 -14.96 3.37
CA PRO A 125 -26.13 -16.29 3.97
C PRO A 125 -24.85 -17.06 4.34
N ASP A 126 -23.73 -16.75 3.70
CA ASP A 126 -22.40 -17.31 3.95
C ASP A 126 -21.63 -16.59 5.06
N GLY A 127 -22.26 -15.63 5.74
CA GLY A 127 -21.67 -14.84 6.81
C GLY A 127 -20.83 -13.65 6.35
N ARG A 128 -20.72 -13.42 5.03
CA ARG A 128 -20.12 -12.19 4.48
C ARG A 128 -20.99 -10.99 4.84
N ARG A 129 -20.35 -9.94 5.32
CA ARG A 129 -20.93 -8.60 5.42
C ARG A 129 -20.42 -7.79 4.25
N GLN A 130 -21.35 -7.40 3.38
CA GLN A 130 -21.02 -6.66 2.16
C GLN A 130 -21.32 -5.19 2.33
N ALA A 131 -20.32 -4.35 1.99
CA ALA A 131 -20.48 -2.91 1.99
C ALA A 131 -21.30 -2.47 0.77
N LEU A 132 -22.43 -1.84 1.01
CA LEU A 132 -23.32 -1.34 -0.04
C LEU A 132 -22.73 -0.06 -0.66
N PRO A 133 -22.92 0.17 -1.98
CA PRO A 133 -22.30 1.29 -2.68
C PRO A 133 -23.02 2.62 -2.46
N TRP A 134 -24.15 2.60 -1.75
CA TRP A 134 -24.93 3.77 -1.42
C TRP A 134 -24.55 4.33 -0.06
N ALA A 135 -24.27 5.63 0.00
CA ALA A 135 -23.94 6.32 1.22
C ALA A 135 -24.88 7.51 1.47
N TRP A 136 -25.09 7.81 2.74
CA TRP A 136 -25.80 9.01 3.18
C TRP A 136 -24.80 10.11 3.50
N ASP A 137 -24.85 11.23 2.80
CA ASP A 137 -24.11 12.44 3.10
C ASP A 137 -24.73 13.11 4.35
N SER A 138 -24.07 12.97 5.48
CA SER A 138 -24.58 13.45 6.77
C SER A 138 -24.33 14.94 7.01
N ARG A 139 -23.57 15.62 6.14
CA ARG A 139 -23.30 17.06 6.26
C ARG A 139 -24.60 17.88 6.26
N PRO A 140 -24.57 19.11 6.78
CA PRO A 140 -25.73 20.00 6.71
C PRO A 140 -26.17 20.27 5.25
N ARG A 141 -27.46 20.58 5.06
CA ARG A 141 -28.04 20.88 3.72
C ARG A 141 -27.37 22.05 3.04
N GLU A 142 -27.02 23.09 3.78
CA GLU A 142 -26.28 24.27 3.30
C GLU A 142 -24.87 23.95 2.82
N ALA A 143 -24.30 22.86 3.27
CA ALA A 143 -23.03 22.28 2.76
C ALA A 143 -23.24 21.27 1.64
N GLY A 144 -24.45 21.09 1.11
CA GLY A 144 -24.81 20.14 0.06
C GLY A 144 -25.06 18.71 0.55
N GLY A 145 -25.18 18.51 1.86
CA GLY A 145 -25.45 17.21 2.49
C GLY A 145 -26.94 16.89 2.63
N GLN A 146 -27.27 15.95 3.53
CA GLN A 146 -28.60 15.38 3.79
C GLN A 146 -29.22 14.78 2.52
N ARG A 147 -28.42 13.94 1.83
CA ARG A 147 -28.79 13.27 0.58
C ARG A 147 -28.15 11.90 0.45
N TRP A 148 -28.79 11.04 -0.32
CA TRP A 148 -28.19 9.80 -0.81
C TRP A 148 -27.30 10.07 -2.03
N TYR A 149 -26.22 9.29 -2.17
CA TYR A 149 -25.37 9.30 -3.35
C TYR A 149 -24.69 7.94 -3.51
N HIS A 150 -24.26 7.64 -4.73
CA HIS A 150 -23.51 6.43 -5.05
C HIS A 150 -22.00 6.70 -4.93
N LEU A 151 -21.25 5.81 -4.29
CA LEU A 151 -19.80 6.00 -4.07
C LEU A 151 -18.97 5.95 -5.36
N MET A 152 -19.48 5.26 -6.37
CA MET A 152 -18.83 5.07 -7.69
C MET A 152 -19.86 5.35 -8.80
N PRO A 153 -20.34 6.60 -8.97
CA PRO A 153 -21.47 6.89 -9.86
C PRO A 153 -21.15 6.68 -11.34
N ASP A 154 -19.89 6.80 -11.73
CA ASP A 154 -19.42 6.68 -13.12
C ASP A 154 -19.01 5.24 -13.52
N GLU A 155 -18.84 4.36 -12.55
CA GLU A 155 -18.38 2.99 -12.76
C GLU A 155 -19.55 2.05 -13.10
N MET A 156 -19.37 1.19 -14.11
CA MET A 156 -20.35 0.18 -14.52
C MET A 156 -19.98 -1.20 -13.97
N LEU A 157 -20.00 -1.33 -12.65
CA LEU A 157 -19.75 -2.59 -11.98
C LEU A 157 -20.97 -3.52 -12.10
N ARG A 158 -20.75 -4.77 -12.44
CA ARG A 158 -21.80 -5.79 -12.58
C ARG A 158 -21.63 -6.89 -11.54
N ALA A 159 -22.70 -7.59 -11.25
CA ALA A 159 -22.62 -8.80 -10.42
C ALA A 159 -21.57 -9.78 -10.99
N GLY A 160 -20.66 -10.23 -10.15
CA GLY A 160 -19.47 -11.02 -10.53
C GLY A 160 -18.19 -10.21 -10.67
N ASP A 161 -18.25 -8.89 -10.75
CA ASP A 161 -17.06 -8.04 -10.65
C ASP A 161 -16.56 -8.02 -9.19
N PRO A 162 -15.26 -8.16 -8.94
CA PRO A 162 -14.70 -8.07 -7.58
C PRO A 162 -15.02 -6.77 -6.85
N MET A 163 -15.16 -5.65 -7.57
CA MET A 163 -15.49 -4.33 -7.03
C MET A 163 -16.99 -4.06 -6.90
N HIS A 164 -17.85 -4.90 -7.51
CA HIS A 164 -19.29 -4.81 -7.27
C HIS A 164 -19.59 -5.06 -5.79
N TRP A 165 -20.66 -4.45 -5.24
CA TRP A 165 -20.94 -4.57 -3.80
C TRP A 165 -21.10 -6.02 -3.31
N THR A 166 -21.45 -6.96 -4.18
CA THR A 166 -21.48 -8.40 -3.87
C THR A 166 -20.11 -9.09 -4.04
N GLY A 167 -19.13 -8.38 -4.57
CA GLY A 167 -17.80 -8.89 -4.84
C GLY A 167 -16.89 -8.92 -3.62
N ARG A 168 -15.76 -9.62 -3.75
CA ARG A 168 -14.81 -9.84 -2.65
C ARG A 168 -14.15 -8.57 -2.12
N ASP A 169 -14.01 -7.54 -2.98
CA ASP A 169 -13.35 -6.28 -2.60
C ASP A 169 -14.27 -5.36 -1.76
N GLN A 170 -15.55 -5.72 -1.63
CA GLN A 170 -16.54 -5.07 -0.75
C GLN A 170 -16.87 -5.90 0.50
N THR A 171 -16.14 -7.02 0.73
CA THR A 171 -16.35 -7.86 1.90
C THR A 171 -15.77 -7.20 3.15
N TRP A 172 -16.65 -6.64 3.99
CA TRP A 172 -16.30 -5.92 5.22
C TRP A 172 -15.46 -6.77 6.19
N ASN A 173 -15.78 -8.07 6.33
CA ASN A 173 -15.08 -8.99 7.23
C ASN A 173 -13.57 -8.98 7.03
N PHE A 174 -13.09 -8.81 5.80
CA PHE A 174 -11.67 -8.72 5.47
C PHE A 174 -11.18 -7.29 5.31
N MET A 175 -11.94 -6.44 4.58
CA MET A 175 -11.46 -5.14 4.15
C MET A 175 -11.54 -4.06 5.25
N CYS A 176 -12.54 -4.14 6.13
CA CYS A 176 -12.90 -3.04 7.03
C CYS A 176 -12.86 -3.42 8.52
N ALA A 177 -13.21 -4.68 8.84
CA ALA A 177 -13.50 -5.12 10.21
C ALA A 177 -12.37 -4.85 11.21
N SER A 178 -11.11 -5.02 10.80
CA SER A 178 -9.94 -4.84 11.69
C SER A 178 -9.78 -3.41 12.21
N CYS A 179 -10.23 -2.41 11.43
CA CYS A 179 -10.18 -1.01 11.82
C CYS A 179 -11.49 -0.51 12.45
N HIS A 180 -12.60 -1.23 12.23
CA HIS A 180 -13.95 -0.80 12.63
C HIS A 180 -14.55 -1.66 13.75
N SER A 181 -13.77 -2.55 14.40
CA SER A 181 -14.23 -3.36 15.53
C SER A 181 -13.13 -3.62 16.54
N THR A 182 -13.49 -4.08 17.74
CA THR A 182 -12.59 -4.40 18.85
C THR A 182 -12.69 -5.88 19.19
N GLY A 183 -11.53 -6.55 19.38
CA GLY A 183 -11.50 -7.97 19.69
C GLY A 183 -12.07 -8.83 18.57
N LEU A 184 -11.73 -8.49 17.33
CA LEU A 184 -12.18 -9.15 16.11
C LEU A 184 -11.65 -10.56 16.00
N VAL A 185 -12.56 -11.51 15.70
CA VAL A 185 -12.23 -12.84 15.19
C VAL A 185 -12.90 -12.97 13.82
N ARG A 186 -12.11 -12.97 12.74
CA ARG A 186 -12.67 -13.01 11.37
C ARG A 186 -13.44 -14.28 11.07
N GLY A 187 -12.99 -15.44 11.60
CA GLY A 187 -13.72 -16.71 11.52
C GLY A 187 -13.91 -17.22 10.09
N TYR A 188 -12.97 -16.95 9.16
CA TYR A 188 -13.06 -17.47 7.80
C TYR A 188 -12.73 -18.96 7.74
N ASP A 189 -13.67 -19.76 7.23
CA ASP A 189 -13.52 -21.19 6.94
C ASP A 189 -13.25 -21.37 5.44
N ALA A 190 -11.99 -21.59 5.10
CA ALA A 190 -11.57 -21.75 3.69
C ALA A 190 -12.14 -23.03 3.04
N ALA A 191 -12.50 -24.07 3.81
CA ALA A 191 -13.06 -25.29 3.26
C ALA A 191 -14.52 -25.13 2.81
N ARG A 192 -15.24 -24.19 3.46
CA ARG A 192 -16.66 -23.90 3.19
C ARG A 192 -16.87 -22.55 2.50
N ASP A 193 -15.81 -21.78 2.33
CA ASP A 193 -15.83 -20.40 1.81
C ASP A 193 -16.88 -19.54 2.52
N ARG A 194 -16.84 -19.53 3.88
CA ARG A 194 -17.80 -18.80 4.71
C ARG A 194 -17.15 -18.13 5.90
N TYR A 195 -17.83 -17.14 6.45
CA TYR A 195 -17.40 -16.45 7.66
C TYR A 195 -18.29 -16.75 8.88
N ASP A 196 -17.65 -16.80 10.03
CA ASP A 196 -18.29 -16.77 11.35
C ASP A 196 -17.60 -15.66 12.18
N THR A 197 -17.75 -14.42 11.71
CA THR A 197 -17.06 -13.27 12.27
C THR A 197 -17.71 -12.81 13.56
N THR A 198 -16.91 -12.69 14.61
CA THR A 198 -17.30 -12.18 15.92
C THR A 198 -16.37 -11.06 16.39
N TRP A 199 -16.83 -10.29 17.36
CA TRP A 199 -16.09 -9.17 17.98
C TRP A 199 -16.53 -9.00 19.43
N THR A 200 -15.69 -8.34 20.22
CA THR A 200 -16.08 -7.93 21.59
C THR A 200 -16.96 -6.68 21.53
N GLU A 201 -16.58 -5.70 20.69
CA GLU A 201 -17.38 -4.51 20.40
C GLU A 201 -17.39 -4.27 18.88
N ILE A 202 -18.56 -3.90 18.35
CA ILE A 202 -18.71 -3.61 16.89
C ILE A 202 -18.02 -2.31 16.47
N SER A 203 -17.57 -1.49 17.41
CA SER A 203 -16.88 -0.21 17.16
C SER A 203 -15.46 -0.24 17.70
N VAL A 204 -14.72 0.86 17.52
CA VAL A 204 -13.37 1.03 18.05
C VAL A 204 -13.45 1.43 19.53
N GLY A 205 -13.36 0.43 20.41
CA GLY A 205 -13.44 0.58 21.85
C GLY A 205 -12.11 0.91 22.52
N CYS A 206 -12.16 1.04 23.86
CA CYS A 206 -10.98 1.36 24.67
C CYS A 206 -9.82 0.37 24.42
N GLU A 207 -10.15 -0.91 24.29
CA GLU A 207 -9.16 -1.97 24.15
C GLU A 207 -8.51 -2.07 22.78
N SER A 208 -9.05 -1.37 21.74
CA SER A 208 -8.37 -1.21 20.44
C SER A 208 -7.08 -0.40 20.56
N CYS A 209 -6.97 0.46 21.58
CA CYS A 209 -5.79 1.30 21.82
C CYS A 209 -4.98 0.85 23.04
N HIS A 210 -5.66 0.36 24.11
CA HIS A 210 -5.03 0.03 25.38
C HIS A 210 -4.69 -1.45 25.55
N GLY A 211 -5.16 -2.32 24.63
CA GLY A 211 -5.02 -3.76 24.73
C GLY A 211 -6.03 -4.40 25.68
N ARG A 212 -5.93 -5.71 25.85
CA ARG A 212 -6.90 -6.53 26.60
C ARG A 212 -6.95 -6.13 28.08
N GLY A 213 -8.15 -5.80 28.56
CA GLY A 213 -8.36 -5.15 29.83
C GLY A 213 -8.58 -6.10 31.03
N SER A 214 -8.80 -7.41 30.82
CA SER A 214 -9.23 -8.30 31.90
C SER A 214 -8.27 -8.34 33.10
N THR A 215 -6.96 -8.41 32.84
CA THR A 215 -5.93 -8.39 33.89
C THR A 215 -5.93 -7.07 34.64
N HIS A 216 -6.03 -5.94 33.90
CA HIS A 216 -6.09 -4.61 34.50
C HIS A 216 -7.31 -4.45 35.43
N VAL A 217 -8.48 -4.86 34.96
CA VAL A 217 -9.74 -4.78 35.73
C VAL A 217 -9.68 -5.64 36.98
N ALA A 218 -9.15 -6.86 36.90
CA ALA A 218 -8.95 -7.71 38.06
C ALA A 218 -8.05 -7.07 39.12
N LEU A 219 -6.88 -6.58 38.71
CA LEU A 219 -5.92 -5.89 39.57
C LEU A 219 -6.51 -4.62 40.23
N ALA A 220 -7.30 -3.85 39.44
CA ALA A 220 -7.95 -2.64 39.93
C ALA A 220 -9.04 -2.94 41.01
N ARG A 221 -9.81 -4.03 40.83
CA ARG A 221 -10.86 -4.44 41.79
C ARG A 221 -10.28 -4.98 43.09
N ASP A 222 -9.17 -5.71 43.01
CA ASP A 222 -8.51 -6.29 44.21
C ASP A 222 -7.80 -5.23 45.06
N GLY A 223 -7.73 -3.97 44.59
CA GLY A 223 -7.03 -2.88 45.29
C GLY A 223 -5.52 -3.09 45.44
N ALA A 224 -4.98 -4.09 44.74
CA ALA A 224 -3.59 -4.48 44.86
C ALA A 224 -2.66 -3.38 44.31
N ARG A 225 -1.82 -2.83 45.18
CA ARG A 225 -0.63 -2.06 44.79
C ARG A 225 0.40 -3.02 44.17
N THR A 226 0.19 -3.40 42.92
CA THR A 226 1.03 -4.40 42.28
C THR A 226 2.15 -3.74 41.45
N ASN A 227 3.34 -4.32 41.52
CA ASN A 227 4.46 -4.01 40.63
C ASN A 227 4.27 -4.65 39.23
N VAL A 228 3.04 -4.96 38.84
CA VAL A 228 2.75 -5.51 37.50
C VAL A 228 2.98 -4.41 36.48
N PRO A 229 3.83 -4.64 35.48
CA PRO A 229 4.08 -3.68 34.42
C PRO A 229 2.77 -3.18 33.81
N HIS A 230 2.71 -1.86 33.57
CA HIS A 230 1.55 -1.20 32.95
C HIS A 230 0.20 -1.46 33.67
N ARG A 231 0.24 -1.93 34.93
CA ARG A 231 -0.94 -2.35 35.68
C ARG A 231 -1.79 -3.40 34.94
N GLY A 232 -1.13 -4.28 34.19
CA GLY A 232 -1.79 -5.35 33.43
C GLY A 232 -2.35 -4.96 32.08
N LEU A 233 -2.08 -3.76 31.56
CA LEU A 233 -2.35 -3.37 30.17
C LEU A 233 -1.15 -3.71 29.28
N GLU A 234 -1.40 -3.87 27.97
CA GLU A 234 -0.37 -4.24 26.99
C GLU A 234 0.47 -3.05 26.55
N VAL A 235 -0.08 -1.84 26.58
CA VAL A 235 0.60 -0.62 26.12
C VAL A 235 0.45 0.54 27.09
N VAL A 236 1.49 1.39 27.18
CA VAL A 236 1.46 2.67 27.89
C VAL A 236 1.47 3.81 26.91
N LEU A 237 0.37 4.56 26.87
CA LEU A 237 0.20 5.72 25.98
C LEU A 237 0.43 7.05 26.68
N ARG A 238 0.50 7.06 28.01
CA ARG A 238 0.79 8.28 28.79
C ARG A 238 2.28 8.44 29.02
N ASP A 239 2.84 9.51 28.48
CA ASP A 239 4.23 9.88 28.79
C ASP A 239 4.36 10.36 30.23
N ARG A 240 5.31 9.80 30.96
CA ARG A 240 5.65 10.12 32.36
C ARG A 240 7.11 10.55 32.51
N SER A 241 7.80 10.88 31.40
CA SER A 241 9.21 11.26 31.42
C SER A 241 9.46 12.60 32.17
N GLY A 242 8.41 13.46 32.27
CA GLY A 242 8.51 14.80 32.82
C GLY A 242 9.04 15.83 31.83
N GLY A 243 9.33 15.43 30.57
CA GLY A 243 9.69 16.36 29.51
C GLY A 243 8.47 17.11 28.94
N GLY A 244 8.71 18.03 28.02
CA GLY A 244 7.66 18.81 27.36
C GLY A 244 8.18 19.61 26.18
N TRP A 245 7.26 20.03 25.31
CA TRP A 245 7.55 20.94 24.21
C TRP A 245 7.74 22.36 24.74
N ARG A 246 8.88 22.99 24.43
CA ARG A 246 9.23 24.36 24.91
C ARG A 246 9.86 25.17 23.80
N PHE A 247 9.59 26.47 23.81
CA PHE A 247 10.32 27.44 23.02
C PHE A 247 11.64 27.78 23.72
N ALA A 248 12.76 27.57 23.04
CA ALA A 248 14.04 28.00 23.58
C ALA A 248 14.18 29.53 23.52
N GLU A 249 14.64 30.16 24.59
CA GLU A 249 14.82 31.59 24.63
C GLU A 249 15.85 32.03 23.56
N GLY A 250 15.46 33.05 22.76
CA GLY A 250 16.32 33.56 21.68
C GLY A 250 16.41 32.67 20.44
N ASP A 251 15.69 31.52 20.35
CA ASP A 251 15.68 30.70 19.14
C ASP A 251 14.92 31.41 17.99
N ALA A 252 15.70 31.98 17.07
CA ALA A 252 15.17 32.66 15.90
C ALA A 252 14.28 31.78 14.99
N ARG A 253 14.27 30.47 15.18
CA ARG A 253 13.38 29.56 14.39
C ARG A 253 11.93 29.62 14.83
N GLY A 254 11.68 29.95 16.12
CA GLY A 254 10.33 30.05 16.66
C GLY A 254 9.56 28.73 16.65
N ILE A 255 10.29 27.58 16.80
CA ILE A 255 9.69 26.24 16.81
C ILE A 255 10.08 25.58 18.14
N ALA A 256 9.08 25.11 18.89
CA ALA A 256 9.27 24.39 20.13
C ALA A 256 10.07 23.10 19.93
N ARG A 257 10.84 22.73 20.93
CA ARG A 257 11.59 21.47 20.98
C ARG A 257 11.24 20.71 22.24
N TRP A 258 11.40 19.39 22.16
CA TRP A 258 11.25 18.57 23.35
C TRP A 258 12.42 18.82 24.29
N GLU A 259 12.14 19.24 25.52
CA GLU A 259 13.10 19.42 26.60
C GLU A 259 12.83 18.42 27.73
N GLY A 260 13.90 17.87 28.28
CA GLY A 260 13.87 16.88 29.36
C GLY A 260 14.27 15.49 28.88
N PRO A 261 14.01 14.44 29.68
CA PRO A 261 14.31 13.06 29.32
C PRO A 261 13.61 12.64 28.02
N PRO A 262 14.17 11.68 27.27
CA PRO A 262 13.54 11.19 26.05
C PRO A 262 12.10 10.76 26.30
N ARG A 263 11.20 11.12 25.40
CA ARG A 263 9.80 10.76 25.47
C ARG A 263 9.63 9.25 25.36
N GLN A 264 9.09 8.63 26.41
CA GLN A 264 9.00 7.16 26.52
C GLN A 264 7.93 6.54 25.58
N THR A 265 6.94 7.34 25.15
CA THR A 265 5.79 6.88 24.40
C THR A 265 5.80 7.32 22.93
N THR A 266 6.92 7.87 22.43
CA THR A 266 6.97 8.38 21.03
C THR A 266 6.60 7.28 20.03
N GLN A 267 7.18 6.09 20.17
CA GLN A 267 6.89 4.97 19.29
C GLN A 267 5.45 4.48 19.46
N ALA A 268 5.03 4.10 20.66
CA ALA A 268 3.69 3.60 20.94
C ALA A 268 2.59 4.61 20.56
N GLY A 269 2.85 5.92 20.72
CA GLY A 269 1.91 6.99 20.38
C GLY A 269 1.61 7.15 18.90
N VAL A 270 2.45 6.62 18.02
CA VAL A 270 2.22 6.56 16.56
C VAL A 270 1.79 5.15 16.14
N GLU A 271 2.46 4.12 16.65
CA GLU A 271 2.27 2.74 16.23
C GLU A 271 0.92 2.15 16.69
N THR A 272 0.32 2.66 17.74
CA THR A 272 -1.05 2.28 18.14
C THR A 272 -2.11 2.78 17.13
N CYS A 273 -1.88 3.93 16.49
CA CYS A 273 -2.80 4.49 15.50
C CYS A 273 -2.57 3.93 14.09
N ALA A 274 -1.32 3.63 13.76
CA ALA A 274 -0.88 3.25 12.41
C ALA A 274 -1.64 2.06 11.80
N PRO A 275 -1.99 0.96 12.51
CA PRO A 275 -2.72 -0.16 11.94
C PRO A 275 -4.03 0.21 11.25
N CYS A 276 -4.75 1.22 11.77
CA CYS A 276 -6.01 1.69 11.20
C CYS A 276 -5.84 2.95 10.33
N HIS A 277 -4.84 3.79 10.65
CA HIS A 277 -4.59 5.05 9.96
C HIS A 277 -3.42 4.98 8.97
N ALA A 278 -3.11 3.79 8.43
CA ALA A 278 -2.18 3.59 7.33
C ALA A 278 -2.78 2.68 6.26
N ARG A 279 -2.53 2.98 4.99
CA ARG A 279 -2.72 1.97 3.96
C ARG A 279 -1.61 0.95 4.05
N ALA A 280 -1.94 -0.24 4.54
CA ALA A 280 -0.97 -1.28 4.85
C ALA A 280 -1.56 -2.68 4.71
N ARG A 281 -0.70 -3.67 4.44
CA ARG A 281 -1.05 -5.08 4.44
C ARG A 281 -0.73 -5.68 5.82
N PRO A 282 -1.67 -6.39 6.48
CA PRO A 282 -1.36 -7.08 7.72
C PRO A 282 -0.37 -8.24 7.48
N LEU A 283 0.56 -8.44 8.43
CA LEU A 283 1.55 -9.54 8.45
C LEU A 283 1.15 -10.64 9.42
N ILE A 284 0.25 -10.34 10.34
CA ILE A 284 -0.27 -11.28 11.36
C ILE A 284 -1.79 -11.13 11.48
N ALA A 285 -2.47 -12.18 11.89
CA ALA A 285 -3.93 -12.19 11.96
C ALA A 285 -4.50 -11.32 13.09
N ASP A 286 -3.86 -11.34 14.26
CA ASP A 286 -4.37 -10.73 15.49
C ASP A 286 -3.32 -9.78 16.10
N PRO A 287 -3.10 -8.58 15.50
CA PRO A 287 -2.17 -7.61 16.05
C PRO A 287 -2.69 -7.05 17.37
N LEU A 288 -1.78 -6.89 18.34
CA LEU A 288 -2.08 -6.23 19.61
C LEU A 288 -1.63 -4.76 19.57
N PRO A 289 -2.36 -3.85 20.23
CA PRO A 289 -2.00 -2.45 20.33
C PRO A 289 -0.60 -2.27 20.92
N GLY A 290 0.14 -1.28 20.44
CA GLY A 290 1.48 -0.96 20.90
C GLY A 290 2.59 -1.88 20.44
N GLN A 291 2.28 -2.94 19.68
CA GLN A 291 3.30 -3.68 18.95
C GLN A 291 3.89 -2.79 17.86
N ARG A 292 5.18 -3.01 17.55
CA ARG A 292 5.84 -2.27 16.47
C ARG A 292 5.06 -2.45 15.15
N PHE A 293 4.73 -1.36 14.48
CA PHE A 293 3.91 -1.38 13.27
C PHE A 293 4.47 -2.29 12.18
N LEU A 294 5.79 -2.26 11.97
CA LEU A 294 6.46 -3.12 10.98
C LEU A 294 6.60 -4.59 11.42
N ASP A 295 6.22 -4.95 12.64
CA ASP A 295 6.06 -6.35 13.05
C ASP A 295 4.65 -6.88 12.76
N THR A 296 3.69 -6.00 12.56
CA THR A 296 2.28 -6.35 12.37
C THR A 296 1.77 -6.02 10.98
N HIS A 297 2.34 -5.03 10.32
CA HIS A 297 1.90 -4.54 9.01
C HIS A 297 3.08 -4.17 8.09
N ALA A 298 2.87 -4.32 6.79
CA ALA A 298 3.72 -3.78 5.73
C ALA A 298 3.04 -2.55 5.13
N PRO A 299 3.54 -1.33 5.38
CA PRO A 299 2.94 -0.11 4.86
C PRO A 299 3.14 0.02 3.36
N LEU A 300 2.18 0.67 2.70
CA LEU A 300 2.34 1.16 1.36
C LEU A 300 3.40 2.27 1.32
N LEU A 301 4.33 2.18 0.39
CA LEU A 301 5.26 3.27 0.07
C LEU A 301 4.54 4.34 -0.78
N LEU A 302 5.26 5.40 -1.15
CA LEU A 302 4.69 6.47 -1.97
C LEU A 302 4.51 5.99 -3.42
N ALA A 303 3.52 5.12 -3.64
CA ALA A 303 3.23 4.52 -4.93
C ALA A 303 2.51 5.49 -5.88
N ARG A 304 2.69 5.29 -7.20
CA ARG A 304 1.95 6.01 -8.25
C ARG A 304 0.45 5.72 -8.12
N GLY A 305 -0.39 6.73 -8.30
CA GLY A 305 -1.84 6.63 -8.14
C GLY A 305 -2.32 6.88 -6.70
N GLU A 306 -1.47 6.59 -5.72
CA GLU A 306 -1.78 6.81 -4.30
C GLU A 306 -1.17 8.13 -3.78
N TYR A 307 0.02 8.46 -4.27
CA TYR A 307 0.72 9.70 -3.96
C TYR A 307 1.28 10.35 -5.21
N HIS A 308 1.27 11.67 -5.28
CA HIS A 308 2.08 12.43 -6.24
C HIS A 308 3.57 12.21 -5.96
N ALA A 309 4.44 12.55 -6.91
CA ALA A 309 5.87 12.32 -6.75
C ALA A 309 6.51 13.16 -5.63
N ASP A 310 5.89 14.26 -5.24
CA ASP A 310 6.30 15.12 -4.11
C ASP A 310 5.75 14.64 -2.75
N GLY A 311 4.98 13.55 -2.75
CA GLY A 311 4.42 12.94 -1.57
C GLY A 311 3.04 13.47 -1.15
N GLN A 312 2.46 14.42 -1.88
CA GLN A 312 1.07 14.83 -1.68
C GLN A 312 0.13 13.64 -1.93
N ILE A 313 -0.94 13.54 -1.16
CA ILE A 313 -1.94 12.48 -1.31
C ILE A 313 -2.67 12.61 -2.66
N GLN A 314 -2.89 11.48 -3.34
CA GLN A 314 -3.63 11.39 -4.60
C GLN A 314 -4.78 10.39 -4.49
N GLY A 315 -4.52 9.20 -4.00
CA GLY A 315 -5.49 8.16 -3.70
C GLY A 315 -5.88 8.10 -2.21
N GLU A 316 -6.70 7.14 -1.82
CA GLU A 316 -7.11 6.96 -0.42
C GLU A 316 -6.03 6.25 0.39
N VAL A 317 -5.21 6.98 1.12
CA VAL A 317 -3.99 6.47 1.77
C VAL A 317 -3.95 6.60 3.29
N PHE A 318 -4.88 7.30 3.90
CA PHE A 318 -4.91 7.65 5.32
C PHE A 318 -3.71 8.51 5.76
N GLU A 319 -3.55 8.74 7.06
CA GLU A 319 -2.68 9.78 7.60
C GLU A 319 -1.22 9.35 7.76
N TRP A 320 -0.96 8.07 8.09
CA TRP A 320 0.36 7.62 8.53
C TRP A 320 1.46 7.81 7.46
N GLY A 321 1.18 7.46 6.20
CA GLY A 321 2.15 7.56 5.12
C GLY A 321 2.54 9.01 4.81
N SER A 322 1.60 9.93 4.92
CA SER A 322 1.84 11.37 4.85
C SER A 322 2.63 11.85 6.06
N PHE A 323 2.21 11.50 7.28
CA PHE A 323 2.87 11.91 8.52
C PHE A 323 4.33 11.41 8.59
N ALA A 324 4.61 10.20 8.12
CA ALA A 324 5.94 9.62 8.05
C ALA A 324 6.92 10.40 7.14
N GLN A 325 6.42 11.28 6.28
CA GLN A 325 7.24 12.19 5.48
C GLN A 325 7.60 13.47 6.24
N SER A 326 6.88 13.79 7.31
CA SER A 326 6.96 15.08 7.99
C SER A 326 8.23 15.24 8.84
N ARG A 327 8.70 16.49 8.96
CA ARG A 327 9.77 16.84 9.88
C ARG A 327 9.29 16.75 11.34
N MET A 328 8.00 16.89 11.60
CA MET A 328 7.41 16.83 12.95
C MET A 328 7.48 15.40 13.49
N GLN A 329 7.15 14.40 12.70
CA GLN A 329 7.30 12.99 13.09
C GLN A 329 8.76 12.68 13.47
N ARG A 330 9.73 13.13 12.67
CA ARG A 330 11.17 12.97 12.96
C ARG A 330 11.64 13.71 14.22
N ALA A 331 10.95 14.79 14.58
CA ALA A 331 11.19 15.52 15.82
C ALA A 331 10.56 14.85 17.05
N GLY A 332 9.80 13.75 16.88
CA GLY A 332 9.16 13.02 17.97
C GLY A 332 7.72 13.49 18.28
N VAL A 333 7.10 14.27 17.40
CA VAL A 333 5.67 14.59 17.49
C VAL A 333 4.86 13.32 17.28
N VAL A 334 3.79 13.14 18.05
CA VAL A 334 2.84 12.01 17.93
C VAL A 334 1.43 12.54 17.70
N CYS A 335 0.53 11.66 17.23
CA CYS A 335 -0.86 12.01 16.92
C CYS A 335 -1.56 12.72 18.09
N ALA A 336 -1.32 12.26 19.32
CA ALA A 336 -1.89 12.83 20.54
C ALA A 336 -1.36 14.23 20.92
N ASP A 337 -0.35 14.78 20.25
CA ASP A 337 0.06 16.17 20.47
C ASP A 337 -0.94 17.15 19.83
N CYS A 338 -1.60 16.75 18.76
CA CYS A 338 -2.59 17.54 18.05
C CYS A 338 -4.05 17.09 18.33
N HIS A 339 -4.27 15.78 18.50
CA HIS A 339 -5.58 15.19 18.76
C HIS A 339 -5.76 14.79 20.22
N GLN A 340 -6.97 14.93 20.73
CA GLN A 340 -7.40 14.32 21.98
C GLN A 340 -7.89 12.90 21.66
N PRO A 341 -7.16 11.85 22.04
CA PRO A 341 -7.40 10.50 21.49
C PRO A 341 -8.75 9.87 21.87
N HIS A 342 -9.36 10.27 23.00
CA HIS A 342 -10.65 9.73 23.40
C HIS A 342 -11.80 10.36 22.62
N SER A 343 -11.79 11.69 22.44
CA SER A 343 -12.84 12.37 21.67
C SER A 343 -12.58 12.43 20.16
N GLY A 344 -11.36 12.14 19.69
CA GLY A 344 -10.93 12.34 18.31
C GLY A 344 -10.73 13.79 17.88
N ARG A 345 -11.19 14.77 18.68
CA ARG A 345 -11.15 16.20 18.36
C ARG A 345 -9.72 16.75 18.44
N LEU A 346 -9.49 17.89 17.79
CA LEU A 346 -8.25 18.65 17.97
C LEU A 346 -8.17 19.21 19.39
N ARG A 347 -6.93 19.32 19.91
CA ARG A 347 -6.66 19.91 21.24
C ARG A 347 -6.92 21.40 21.31
N ALA A 348 -6.91 22.08 20.18
CA ALA A 348 -7.24 23.49 20.04
C ALA A 348 -7.82 23.75 18.65
N GLU A 349 -8.62 24.81 18.52
CA GLU A 349 -9.28 25.16 17.28
C GLU A 349 -8.39 26.00 16.34
N GLY A 350 -8.58 25.85 15.05
CA GLY A 350 -7.92 26.64 14.00
C GLY A 350 -6.38 26.57 14.11
N ASN A 351 -5.74 27.73 13.97
CA ASN A 351 -4.27 27.83 14.06
C ASN A 351 -3.73 27.54 15.47
N ALA A 352 -4.57 27.64 16.51
CA ALA A 352 -4.13 27.42 17.89
C ALA A 352 -3.54 26.01 18.13
N VAL A 353 -3.95 25.00 17.35
CA VAL A 353 -3.34 23.67 17.41
C VAL A 353 -1.89 23.67 16.91
N CYS A 354 -1.53 24.54 15.99
CA CYS A 354 -0.18 24.67 15.45
C CYS A 354 0.70 25.55 16.35
N THR A 355 0.10 26.63 16.89
CA THR A 355 0.85 27.62 17.66
C THR A 355 1.22 27.15 19.08
N GLN A 356 0.79 25.95 19.49
CA GLN A 356 1.36 25.26 20.64
C GLN A 356 2.89 25.04 20.48
N CYS A 357 3.35 24.86 19.25
CA CYS A 357 4.75 24.54 18.91
C CYS A 357 5.37 25.53 17.89
N HIS A 358 4.56 26.33 17.19
CA HIS A 358 5.01 27.32 16.21
C HIS A 358 4.67 28.73 16.73
N LEU A 359 5.69 29.57 16.97
CA LEU A 359 5.53 30.88 17.61
C LEU A 359 4.62 31.79 16.78
N PRO A 360 3.48 32.27 17.32
CA PRO A 360 2.50 33.07 16.57
C PRO A 360 3.09 34.34 15.97
N SER A 361 3.94 35.06 16.72
CA SER A 361 4.61 36.29 16.25
C SER A 361 5.44 36.09 14.97
N ARG A 362 5.81 34.84 14.64
CA ARG A 362 6.55 34.48 13.44
C ARG A 362 5.67 33.86 12.36
N PHE A 363 4.79 32.93 12.74
CA PHE A 363 4.10 32.08 11.77
C PHE A 363 2.66 32.52 11.47
N GLU A 364 2.03 33.32 12.37
CA GLU A 364 0.77 34.01 12.08
C GLU A 364 0.99 35.47 11.62
N ALA A 365 2.24 35.88 11.48
CA ALA A 365 2.57 37.20 10.98
C ALA A 365 2.26 37.30 9.46
N PRO A 366 1.73 38.46 8.99
CA PRO A 366 1.50 38.71 7.58
C PRO A 366 2.74 38.49 6.68
N ASP A 367 3.95 38.67 7.24
CA ASP A 367 5.20 38.39 6.55
C ASP A 367 5.43 36.92 6.24
N HIS A 368 4.79 36.01 6.98
CA HIS A 368 4.89 34.59 6.69
C HIS A 368 3.94 34.17 5.55
N HIS A 369 2.65 34.52 5.62
CA HIS A 369 1.64 33.98 4.71
C HIS A 369 1.14 34.98 3.64
N ARG A 370 1.43 36.28 3.79
CA ARG A 370 1.07 37.37 2.84
C ARG A 370 -0.43 37.50 2.54
N HIS A 371 -1.28 37.06 3.46
CA HIS A 371 -2.73 37.18 3.39
C HIS A 371 -3.31 38.00 4.56
N ALA A 372 -4.52 38.46 4.43
CA ALA A 372 -5.21 39.15 5.51
C ALA A 372 -5.39 38.26 6.73
N SER A 373 -5.06 38.75 7.92
CA SER A 373 -5.25 38.03 9.18
C SER A 373 -6.71 37.61 9.35
N GLY A 374 -6.92 36.35 9.80
CA GLY A 374 -8.26 35.76 9.96
C GLY A 374 -8.89 35.24 8.67
N GLY A 375 -8.35 35.54 7.48
CA GLY A 375 -8.81 35.00 6.22
C GLY A 375 -8.40 33.54 5.98
N ALA A 376 -8.99 32.90 4.96
CA ALA A 376 -8.68 31.50 4.60
C ALA A 376 -7.20 31.30 4.27
N GLY A 377 -6.54 32.27 3.63
CA GLY A 377 -5.10 32.20 3.31
C GLY A 377 -4.16 32.36 4.51
N ALA A 378 -4.69 32.82 5.68
CA ALA A 378 -3.95 32.91 6.93
C ALA A 378 -4.09 31.65 7.81
N GLN A 379 -4.90 30.67 7.38
CA GLN A 379 -5.01 29.38 8.08
C GLN A 379 -3.81 28.51 7.73
N CYS A 380 -3.06 28.04 8.74
CA CYS A 380 -1.88 27.18 8.56
C CYS A 380 -2.18 25.96 7.68
N VAL A 381 -3.33 25.33 7.92
CA VAL A 381 -3.77 24.13 7.20
C VAL A 381 -4.06 24.37 5.72
N SER A 382 -4.38 25.58 5.32
CA SER A 382 -4.68 25.90 3.91
C SER A 382 -3.46 25.76 3.00
N CYS A 383 -2.26 25.96 3.54
CA CYS A 383 -0.99 25.84 2.81
C CYS A 383 -0.22 24.57 3.14
N HIS A 384 -0.23 24.14 4.41
CA HIS A 384 0.62 23.04 4.90
C HIS A 384 -0.10 21.70 5.00
N MET A 385 -1.43 21.69 4.93
CA MET A 385 -2.27 20.47 4.98
C MET A 385 -3.40 20.59 3.94
N PRO A 386 -3.09 20.60 2.64
CA PRO A 386 -4.13 20.64 1.60
C PRO A 386 -5.10 19.48 1.79
N ALA A 387 -6.37 19.70 1.46
CA ALA A 387 -7.37 18.66 1.62
C ALA A 387 -7.74 18.07 0.27
N VAL A 388 -7.88 16.74 0.24
CA VAL A 388 -8.38 15.95 -0.89
C VAL A 388 -9.71 15.34 -0.49
N THR A 389 -10.67 15.29 -1.42
CA THR A 389 -11.98 14.70 -1.18
C THR A 389 -11.98 13.23 -1.57
N TYR A 390 -12.34 12.37 -0.64
CA TYR A 390 -12.55 10.94 -0.84
C TYR A 390 -14.02 10.59 -0.75
N MET A 391 -14.41 9.43 -1.27
CA MET A 391 -15.77 8.91 -1.18
C MET A 391 -16.85 9.97 -1.47
N GLY A 392 -16.57 10.87 -2.41
CA GLY A 392 -17.48 11.93 -2.87
C GLY A 392 -17.63 13.14 -1.94
N VAL A 393 -17.52 12.99 -0.64
CA VAL A 393 -17.85 14.05 0.34
C VAL A 393 -16.83 14.22 1.48
N ASP A 394 -15.99 13.24 1.72
CA ASP A 394 -15.04 13.22 2.85
C ASP A 394 -13.76 13.98 2.51
N ARG A 395 -13.63 15.18 3.10
CA ARG A 395 -12.50 16.09 2.89
C ARG A 395 -11.40 15.83 3.93
N ARG A 396 -10.40 15.03 3.57
CA ARG A 396 -9.27 14.71 4.44
C ARG A 396 -8.06 15.59 4.16
N ARG A 397 -7.38 16.03 5.22
CA ARG A 397 -6.18 16.85 5.14
C ARG A 397 -4.93 16.00 5.04
N ASP A 398 -4.00 16.42 4.19
CA ASP A 398 -2.68 15.80 4.08
C ASP A 398 -1.84 16.07 5.33
N HIS A 399 -1.36 15.01 5.98
CA HIS A 399 -0.54 15.07 7.20
C HIS A 399 0.97 15.10 6.92
N ALA A 400 1.39 15.34 5.66
CA ALA A 400 2.81 15.54 5.33
C ALA A 400 3.36 16.89 5.86
N PHE A 401 2.49 17.83 6.19
CA PHE A 401 2.84 19.19 6.64
C PHE A 401 3.86 19.83 5.70
N SER A 402 3.56 19.74 4.42
CA SER A 402 4.46 20.14 3.35
C SER A 402 4.71 21.66 3.33
N ILE A 403 5.92 22.05 2.98
CA ILE A 403 6.21 23.43 2.60
C ILE A 403 5.84 23.57 1.11
N PRO A 404 4.95 24.51 0.74
CA PRO A 404 4.54 24.67 -0.65
C PRO A 404 5.71 24.89 -1.60
N ARG A 405 5.75 24.13 -2.69
CA ARG A 405 6.80 24.16 -3.73
C ARG A 405 6.17 24.15 -5.13
N PRO A 406 5.46 25.21 -5.52
CA PRO A 406 4.82 25.27 -6.84
C PRO A 406 5.80 25.16 -8.02
N ASP A 407 7.08 25.50 -7.84
CA ASP A 407 8.14 25.24 -8.80
C ASP A 407 8.37 23.73 -9.05
N VAL A 408 8.34 22.93 -7.98
CA VAL A 408 8.44 21.47 -8.06
C VAL A 408 7.13 20.88 -8.61
N SER A 409 5.99 21.35 -8.13
CA SER A 409 4.68 20.89 -8.60
C SER A 409 4.53 21.08 -10.12
N ALA A 410 4.96 22.24 -10.65
CA ALA A 410 4.99 22.49 -12.10
C ALA A 410 5.89 21.50 -12.86
N ALA A 411 7.06 21.16 -12.28
CA ALA A 411 8.02 20.28 -12.94
C ALA A 411 7.57 18.81 -12.98
N ILE A 412 6.70 18.37 -12.06
CA ILE A 412 6.27 16.98 -11.95
C ILE A 412 4.78 16.75 -12.25
N GLY A 413 4.04 17.82 -12.58
CA GLY A 413 2.61 17.76 -12.87
C GLY A 413 1.74 17.48 -11.62
N ALA A 414 2.22 17.86 -10.42
CA ALA A 414 1.44 17.74 -9.18
C ALA A 414 0.60 19.00 -8.92
N PRO A 415 -0.47 18.93 -8.12
CA PRO A 415 -1.24 20.10 -7.69
C PRO A 415 -0.38 21.02 -6.80
N ASP A 416 -0.74 22.31 -6.73
CA ASP A 416 -0.20 23.24 -5.76
C ASP A 416 -1.31 23.98 -5.03
N VAL A 417 -1.04 24.38 -3.79
CA VAL A 417 -2.05 24.97 -2.89
C VAL A 417 -2.44 26.41 -3.29
N CYS A 418 -1.58 27.13 -4.03
CA CYS A 418 -1.82 28.52 -4.40
C CYS A 418 -2.92 28.61 -5.48
N THR A 419 -2.78 27.82 -6.55
CA THR A 419 -3.73 27.81 -7.67
C THR A 419 -5.08 27.18 -7.32
N THR A 420 -5.17 26.44 -6.22
CA THR A 420 -6.46 25.96 -5.69
C THR A 420 -7.39 27.12 -5.31
N CYS A 421 -6.85 28.21 -4.78
CA CYS A 421 -7.61 29.42 -4.43
C CYS A 421 -7.48 30.51 -5.50
N HIS A 422 -6.31 30.66 -6.11
CA HIS A 422 -6.03 31.63 -7.18
C HIS A 422 -6.23 30.99 -8.57
N ALA A 423 -7.47 30.56 -8.85
CA ALA A 423 -7.84 29.75 -10.01
C ALA A 423 -7.50 30.38 -11.40
N GLY A 424 -7.27 31.69 -11.45
CA GLY A 424 -6.84 32.38 -12.69
C GLY A 424 -5.32 32.47 -12.87
N GLN A 425 -4.53 31.90 -11.94
CA GLN A 425 -3.08 31.99 -11.94
C GLN A 425 -2.43 30.64 -12.28
N THR A 426 -1.14 30.66 -12.59
CA THR A 426 -0.35 29.48 -12.92
C THR A 426 0.59 29.10 -11.77
N GLN A 427 1.08 27.85 -11.77
CA GLN A 427 2.10 27.41 -10.84
C GLN A 427 3.40 28.22 -10.97
N ALA A 428 3.74 28.68 -12.16
CA ALA A 428 4.88 29.57 -12.39
C ALA A 428 4.69 30.93 -11.69
N TRP A 429 3.48 31.48 -11.72
CA TRP A 429 3.14 32.69 -10.94
C TRP A 429 3.31 32.43 -9.44
N ALA A 430 2.78 31.34 -8.93
CA ALA A 430 2.89 30.98 -7.52
C ALA A 430 4.37 30.82 -7.07
N ALA A 431 5.18 30.18 -7.90
CA ALA A 431 6.62 30.04 -7.66
C ALA A 431 7.34 31.41 -7.61
N ALA A 432 6.98 32.32 -8.52
CA ALA A 432 7.54 33.68 -8.54
C ALA A 432 7.13 34.47 -7.28
N GLN A 433 5.88 34.35 -6.83
CA GLN A 433 5.42 34.99 -5.58
C GLN A 433 6.18 34.50 -4.35
N LEU A 434 6.32 33.17 -4.20
CA LEU A 434 7.07 32.61 -3.07
C LEU A 434 8.56 33.01 -3.10
N ALA A 435 9.16 33.04 -4.28
CA ALA A 435 10.55 33.49 -4.44
C ALA A 435 10.70 34.98 -4.07
N ALA A 436 9.72 35.83 -4.43
CA ALA A 436 9.70 37.24 -4.05
C ALA A 436 9.53 37.46 -2.54
N TRP A 437 8.77 36.59 -1.86
CA TRP A 437 8.47 36.72 -0.41
C TRP A 437 9.57 36.15 0.47
N HIS A 438 10.13 35.00 0.09
CA HIS A 438 11.02 34.21 0.96
C HIS A 438 12.41 33.98 0.35
N GLY A 439 12.66 34.51 -0.83
CA GLY A 439 13.86 34.26 -1.64
C GLY A 439 13.79 32.93 -2.39
N PRO A 440 14.78 32.65 -3.23
CA PRO A 440 14.81 31.40 -3.99
C PRO A 440 14.87 30.19 -3.04
N PRO A 441 14.34 29.02 -3.49
CA PRO A 441 14.40 27.81 -2.70
C PRO A 441 15.81 27.47 -2.26
N ARG A 442 16.01 27.17 -0.97
CA ARG A 442 17.30 26.82 -0.39
C ARG A 442 17.47 25.31 -0.35
N GLY A 443 18.69 24.82 -0.53
CA GLY A 443 19.04 23.41 -0.50
C GLY A 443 19.26 22.82 -1.89
N GLY A 444 19.54 21.51 -1.95
CA GLY A 444 19.74 20.77 -3.19
C GLY A 444 18.43 20.50 -3.94
N PRO A 445 18.46 19.67 -5.00
CA PRO A 445 17.27 19.26 -5.74
C PRO A 445 16.22 18.63 -4.80
N HIS A 446 14.96 18.98 -5.00
CA HIS A 446 13.86 18.40 -4.21
C HIS A 446 13.72 16.90 -4.49
N PRO A 447 13.51 16.03 -3.47
CA PRO A 447 13.43 14.57 -3.64
C PRO A 447 12.36 14.14 -4.64
N ALA A 448 11.28 14.90 -4.78
CA ALA A 448 10.23 14.68 -5.77
C ALA A 448 10.75 14.54 -7.20
N LEU A 449 11.81 15.28 -7.57
CA LEU A 449 12.37 15.22 -8.91
C LEU A 449 13.01 13.85 -9.19
N ALA A 450 13.66 13.24 -8.18
CA ALA A 450 14.22 11.90 -8.32
C ALA A 450 13.10 10.83 -8.38
N ILE A 451 12.07 10.96 -7.54
CA ILE A 451 10.90 10.07 -7.54
C ILE A 451 10.16 10.16 -8.89
N HIS A 452 9.91 11.37 -9.38
CA HIS A 452 9.27 11.59 -10.68
C HIS A 452 10.10 10.98 -11.81
N ALA A 453 11.41 11.31 -11.88
CA ALA A 453 12.31 10.75 -12.88
C ALA A 453 12.32 9.20 -12.85
N GLY A 454 12.30 8.58 -11.66
CA GLY A 454 12.19 7.14 -11.51
C GLY A 454 10.88 6.57 -12.02
N ARG A 455 9.76 7.23 -11.74
CA ARG A 455 8.44 6.84 -12.24
C ARG A 455 8.29 6.92 -13.75
N GLU A 456 9.00 7.87 -14.38
CA GLU A 456 9.03 8.09 -15.83
C GLU A 456 10.19 7.36 -16.52
N ALA A 457 10.97 6.55 -15.80
CA ALA A 457 12.17 5.88 -16.30
C ALA A 457 13.13 6.84 -17.06
N ALA A 458 13.23 8.09 -16.58
CA ALA A 458 14.00 9.14 -17.24
C ALA A 458 15.52 8.85 -17.20
N PRO A 459 16.29 9.29 -18.17
CA PRO A 459 17.74 9.13 -18.18
C PRO A 459 18.40 9.69 -16.91
N GLY A 460 19.24 8.89 -16.24
CA GLY A 460 19.93 9.25 -14.99
C GLY A 460 19.07 9.16 -13.73
N ALA A 461 17.83 8.67 -13.82
CA ALA A 461 16.94 8.46 -12.68
C ALA A 461 17.55 7.51 -11.63
N ASP A 462 18.25 6.45 -12.06
CA ASP A 462 18.93 5.49 -11.21
C ASP A 462 19.92 6.14 -10.25
N GLN A 463 20.73 7.08 -10.74
CA GLN A 463 21.70 7.82 -9.94
C GLN A 463 21.02 8.79 -8.97
N ALA A 464 19.92 9.45 -9.40
CA ALA A 464 19.17 10.36 -8.55
C ALA A 464 18.45 9.59 -7.42
N LEU A 465 17.82 8.45 -7.73
CA LEU A 465 17.19 7.56 -6.77
C LEU A 465 18.20 6.96 -5.79
N ALA A 466 19.37 6.52 -6.28
CA ALA A 466 20.43 5.98 -5.44
C ALA A 466 20.92 7.02 -4.41
N ARG A 467 21.16 8.27 -4.84
CA ARG A 467 21.52 9.36 -3.93
C ARG A 467 20.44 9.60 -2.87
N LEU A 468 19.16 9.64 -3.29
CA LEU A 468 18.03 9.83 -2.37
C LEU A 468 17.94 8.68 -1.34
N ALA A 469 18.10 7.44 -1.79
CA ALA A 469 18.06 6.27 -0.92
C ALA A 469 19.17 6.29 0.18
N LEU A 470 20.35 6.79 -0.18
CA LEU A 470 21.52 6.86 0.71
C LEU A 470 21.49 8.08 1.64
N ASP A 471 20.76 9.14 1.31
CA ASP A 471 20.73 10.38 2.08
C ASP A 471 19.82 10.28 3.32
N ARG A 472 20.44 10.06 4.48
CA ARG A 472 19.77 9.98 5.79
C ARG A 472 19.12 11.29 6.25
N ALA A 473 19.36 12.42 5.58
CA ALA A 473 18.64 13.66 5.85
C ALA A 473 17.16 13.57 5.43
N HIS A 474 16.79 12.63 4.56
CA HIS A 474 15.42 12.39 4.14
C HIS A 474 14.71 11.33 5.00
N PRO A 475 13.36 11.41 5.15
CA PRO A 475 12.55 10.42 5.85
C PRO A 475 12.70 9.00 5.27
N ALA A 476 12.57 8.00 6.16
CA ALA A 476 12.71 6.59 5.79
C ALA A 476 11.77 6.17 4.65
N ILE A 477 10.52 6.66 4.64
CA ILE A 477 9.54 6.33 3.61
C ILE A 477 9.95 6.85 2.21
N LEU A 478 10.53 8.05 2.12
CA LEU A 478 11.04 8.60 0.84
C LEU A 478 12.23 7.78 0.34
N ARG A 479 13.15 7.42 1.22
CA ARG A 479 14.33 6.60 0.92
C ARG A 479 13.95 5.19 0.48
N ALA A 480 12.99 4.57 1.19
CA ALA A 480 12.42 3.27 0.83
C ALA A 480 11.70 3.33 -0.53
N THR A 481 10.96 4.42 -0.81
CA THR A 481 10.32 4.63 -2.12
C THR A 481 11.36 4.75 -3.23
N ALA A 482 12.47 5.46 -3.00
CA ALA A 482 13.55 5.56 -3.99
C ALA A 482 14.13 4.18 -4.34
N LEU A 483 14.33 3.30 -3.33
CA LEU A 483 14.77 1.92 -3.56
C LEU A 483 13.77 1.10 -4.38
N SER A 484 12.47 1.29 -4.16
CA SER A 484 11.42 0.56 -4.88
C SER A 484 11.25 0.98 -6.35
N LEU A 485 11.83 2.13 -6.74
CA LEU A 485 11.77 2.67 -8.10
C LEU A 485 13.07 2.44 -8.88
N LEU A 486 14.05 1.74 -8.31
CA LEU A 486 15.29 1.43 -9.01
C LEU A 486 15.03 0.57 -10.25
N PRO A 487 15.70 0.87 -11.38
CA PRO A 487 15.36 0.26 -12.67
C PRO A 487 15.82 -1.19 -12.79
N SER A 488 15.19 -1.92 -13.72
CA SER A 488 15.68 -3.19 -14.25
C SER A 488 15.95 -2.98 -15.77
N PRO A 489 17.12 -3.36 -16.30
CA PRO A 489 18.23 -4.11 -15.70
C PRO A 489 19.02 -3.28 -14.66
N PRO A 490 19.73 -3.95 -13.75
CA PRO A 490 20.43 -3.31 -12.65
C PRO A 490 21.61 -2.46 -13.13
N THR A 491 21.77 -1.28 -12.52
CA THR A 491 22.90 -0.38 -12.74
C THR A 491 23.89 -0.45 -11.58
N ARG A 492 25.11 0.10 -11.79
CA ARG A 492 26.08 0.23 -10.69
C ARG A 492 25.53 1.07 -9.54
N ALA A 493 24.85 2.17 -9.84
CA ALA A 493 24.23 3.04 -8.82
C ALA A 493 23.19 2.29 -7.97
N MET A 494 22.40 1.39 -8.58
CA MET A 494 21.49 0.50 -7.87
C MET A 494 22.24 -0.44 -6.90
N GLY A 495 23.30 -1.08 -7.35
CA GLY A 495 24.10 -1.96 -6.49
C GLY A 495 24.71 -1.22 -5.28
N GLU A 496 25.19 0.00 -5.49
CA GLU A 496 25.74 0.86 -4.44
C GLU A 496 24.63 1.29 -3.43
N ALA A 497 23.44 1.69 -3.93
CA ALA A 497 22.31 2.06 -3.09
C ALA A 497 21.81 0.90 -2.22
N VAL A 498 21.61 -0.27 -2.83
CA VAL A 498 21.18 -1.48 -2.12
C VAL A 498 22.22 -1.88 -1.07
N GLY A 499 23.51 -1.96 -1.45
CA GLY A 499 24.61 -2.31 -0.53
C GLY A 499 24.73 -1.35 0.66
N GLY A 500 24.56 -0.05 0.43
CA GLY A 500 24.65 0.98 1.46
C GLY A 500 23.43 1.05 2.40
N THR A 501 22.29 0.46 1.99
CA THR A 501 21.02 0.56 2.76
C THR A 501 20.59 -0.75 3.41
N LEU A 502 21.21 -1.88 3.13
CA LEU A 502 20.88 -3.17 3.78
C LEU A 502 21.04 -3.16 5.30
N LEU A 503 21.94 -2.34 5.84
CA LEU A 503 22.18 -2.20 7.28
C LEU A 503 21.76 -0.79 7.78
N ASP A 504 20.81 -0.17 7.11
CA ASP A 504 20.30 1.14 7.53
C ASP A 504 19.64 1.05 8.92
N PRO A 505 19.76 2.06 9.79
CA PRO A 505 19.07 2.07 11.09
C PRO A 505 17.54 1.97 10.93
N GLU A 506 16.97 2.48 9.82
CA GLU A 506 15.53 2.47 9.57
C GLU A 506 15.06 1.14 8.96
N PRO A 507 14.23 0.36 9.66
CA PRO A 507 13.83 -0.97 9.19
C PRO A 507 13.04 -0.95 7.87
N LEU A 508 12.27 0.12 7.61
CA LEU A 508 11.54 0.27 6.35
C LEU A 508 12.51 0.39 5.16
N VAL A 509 13.65 1.04 5.37
CA VAL A 509 14.71 1.16 4.34
C VAL A 509 15.40 -0.19 4.13
N ARG A 510 15.70 -0.95 5.20
CA ARG A 510 16.27 -2.31 5.08
C ARG A 510 15.33 -3.25 4.31
N ALA A 511 14.03 -3.21 4.61
CA ALA A 511 13.03 -4.02 3.91
C ALA A 511 12.93 -3.66 2.42
N ALA A 512 12.96 -2.37 2.07
CA ALA A 512 12.97 -1.92 0.68
C ALA A 512 14.26 -2.30 -0.06
N ALA A 513 15.42 -2.23 0.62
CA ALA A 513 16.70 -2.67 0.05
C ALA A 513 16.71 -4.18 -0.26
N LEU A 514 16.10 -5.01 0.60
CA LEU A 514 15.92 -6.44 0.36
C LEU A 514 15.09 -6.68 -0.90
N ARG A 515 13.95 -6.01 -1.06
CA ARG A 515 13.14 -6.12 -2.28
C ARG A 515 13.91 -5.72 -3.53
N ALA A 516 14.70 -4.66 -3.45
CA ALA A 516 15.52 -4.20 -4.57
C ALA A 516 16.63 -5.21 -4.97
N ILE A 517 17.05 -6.13 -4.08
CA ILE A 517 17.98 -7.21 -4.40
C ILE A 517 17.44 -8.12 -5.51
N GLU A 518 16.14 -8.31 -5.61
CA GLU A 518 15.53 -9.17 -6.65
C GLU A 518 15.89 -8.72 -8.07
N GLY A 519 16.08 -7.42 -8.29
CA GLY A 519 16.57 -6.85 -9.54
C GLY A 519 18.07 -6.99 -9.79
N LEU A 520 18.87 -7.43 -8.78
CA LEU A 520 20.31 -7.62 -8.91
C LEU A 520 20.66 -9.06 -9.35
N PRO A 521 21.89 -9.30 -9.84
CA PRO A 521 22.35 -10.66 -10.15
C PRO A 521 22.14 -11.62 -8.99
N PRO A 522 21.76 -12.91 -9.25
CA PRO A 522 21.32 -13.86 -8.22
C PRO A 522 22.28 -14.07 -7.04
N GLN A 523 23.59 -13.94 -7.25
CA GLN A 523 24.60 -14.06 -6.20
C GLN A 523 24.44 -13.00 -5.10
N ASN A 524 23.84 -11.83 -5.40
CA ASN A 524 23.61 -10.78 -4.43
C ASN A 524 22.52 -11.16 -3.40
N ARG A 525 21.66 -12.15 -3.68
CA ARG A 525 20.63 -12.63 -2.76
C ARG A 525 21.22 -13.10 -1.42
N LEU A 526 22.44 -13.65 -1.41
CA LEU A 526 23.11 -14.10 -0.20
C LEU A 526 23.40 -12.96 0.80
N HIS A 527 23.40 -11.71 0.39
CA HIS A 527 23.49 -10.58 1.32
C HIS A 527 22.30 -10.48 2.28
N ALA A 528 21.15 -11.06 1.90
CA ALA A 528 19.96 -11.11 2.76
C ALA A 528 20.12 -12.03 3.98
N VAL A 529 21.08 -12.97 3.98
CA VAL A 529 21.30 -13.93 5.08
C VAL A 529 21.49 -13.24 6.43
N ARG A 530 22.21 -12.11 6.47
CA ARG A 530 22.44 -11.33 7.71
C ARG A 530 21.19 -10.72 8.31
N LEU A 531 20.09 -10.60 7.54
CA LEU A 531 18.83 -9.99 7.95
C LEU A 531 17.75 -11.02 8.32
N LEU A 532 18.04 -12.31 8.23
CA LEU A 532 17.15 -13.39 8.68
C LEU A 532 16.85 -13.37 10.19
N SER A 533 17.70 -12.71 10.98
CA SER A 533 17.52 -12.52 12.43
C SER A 533 17.35 -11.06 12.81
N ASP A 534 16.88 -10.23 11.88
CA ASP A 534 16.56 -8.82 12.16
C ASP A 534 15.52 -8.72 13.28
N GLU A 535 15.61 -7.69 14.10
CA GLU A 535 14.64 -7.46 15.19
C GLU A 535 13.23 -7.20 14.68
N VAL A 536 13.07 -6.72 13.42
CA VAL A 536 11.79 -6.35 12.80
C VAL A 536 11.28 -7.45 11.88
N ARG A 537 10.04 -7.90 12.12
CA ARG A 537 9.43 -8.99 11.34
C ARG A 537 9.38 -8.73 9.83
N LEU A 538 8.97 -7.52 9.41
CA LEU A 538 8.93 -7.17 7.99
C LEU A 538 10.28 -7.41 7.32
N VAL A 539 11.38 -7.06 7.97
CA VAL A 539 12.73 -7.26 7.42
C VAL A 539 13.08 -8.75 7.31
N ARG A 540 12.73 -9.56 8.33
CA ARG A 540 12.94 -11.02 8.26
C ARG A 540 12.14 -11.68 7.14
N ILE A 541 10.86 -11.28 6.98
CA ILE A 541 9.97 -11.75 5.91
C ILE A 541 10.56 -11.44 4.53
N GLU A 542 11.02 -10.20 4.32
CA GLU A 542 11.63 -9.82 3.03
C GLU A 542 12.97 -10.53 2.79
N ALA A 543 13.77 -10.77 3.85
CA ALA A 543 14.98 -11.57 3.72
C ALA A 543 14.69 -13.02 3.31
N ALA A 544 13.66 -13.64 3.90
CA ALA A 544 13.23 -14.99 3.52
C ALA A 544 12.70 -15.03 2.08
N ARG A 545 11.96 -14.02 1.64
CA ARG A 545 11.44 -13.90 0.27
C ARG A 545 12.58 -13.85 -0.75
N VAL A 546 13.55 -12.98 -0.54
CA VAL A 546 14.75 -12.85 -1.40
C VAL A 546 15.54 -14.16 -1.50
N LEU A 547 15.60 -14.91 -0.40
CA LEU A 547 16.32 -16.18 -0.33
C LEU A 547 15.49 -17.39 -0.76
N ALA A 548 14.19 -17.23 -1.04
CA ALA A 548 13.33 -18.35 -1.45
C ALA A 548 13.90 -19.18 -2.63
N PRO A 549 14.42 -18.58 -3.73
CA PRO A 549 14.98 -19.35 -4.83
C PRO A 549 16.40 -19.88 -4.57
N VAL A 550 17.04 -19.54 -3.43
CA VAL A 550 18.41 -20.00 -3.12
C VAL A 550 18.35 -21.42 -2.53
N PRO A 551 19.08 -22.40 -3.09
CA PRO A 551 19.12 -23.75 -2.54
C PRO A 551 19.63 -23.78 -1.09
N LEU A 552 19.04 -24.63 -0.23
CA LEU A 552 19.41 -24.68 1.20
C LEU A 552 20.90 -25.01 1.43
N ASN A 553 21.49 -25.81 0.57
CA ASN A 553 22.92 -26.14 0.67
C ASN A 553 23.85 -24.96 0.31
N ALA A 554 23.33 -23.96 -0.43
CA ALA A 554 24.05 -22.73 -0.72
C ALA A 554 23.99 -21.72 0.44
N LEU A 555 23.08 -21.91 1.39
CA LEU A 555 23.03 -21.10 2.60
C LEU A 555 24.06 -21.59 3.63
N PRO A 556 24.75 -20.67 4.34
CA PRO A 556 25.60 -21.03 5.48
C PRO A 556 24.81 -21.90 6.47
N GLU A 557 25.42 -22.97 6.97
CA GLU A 557 24.73 -23.89 7.88
C GLU A 557 24.15 -23.20 9.10
N ALA A 558 24.90 -22.30 9.70
CA ALA A 558 24.46 -21.50 10.85
C ALA A 558 23.25 -20.61 10.57
N ALA A 559 22.99 -20.26 9.30
CA ALA A 559 21.85 -19.42 8.90
C ALA A 559 20.55 -20.22 8.63
N ARG A 560 20.64 -21.53 8.40
CA ARG A 560 19.47 -22.36 8.03
C ARG A 560 18.34 -22.34 9.07
N PRO A 561 18.59 -22.40 10.39
CA PRO A 561 17.54 -22.30 11.38
C PRO A 561 16.84 -20.92 11.36
N ALA A 562 17.59 -19.85 11.15
CA ALA A 562 17.01 -18.50 11.04
C ALA A 562 16.16 -18.37 9.76
N PHE A 563 16.63 -18.92 8.65
CA PHE A 563 15.87 -18.99 7.41
C PHE A 563 14.56 -19.76 7.59
N ALA A 564 14.58 -20.92 8.24
CA ALA A 564 13.37 -21.71 8.49
C ALA A 564 12.32 -20.91 9.29
N ARG A 565 12.74 -20.20 10.34
CA ARG A 565 11.82 -19.35 11.12
C ARG A 565 11.26 -18.19 10.28
N ALA A 566 12.10 -17.47 9.56
CA ALA A 566 11.67 -16.35 8.72
C ALA A 566 10.80 -16.82 7.54
N TRP A 567 11.04 -18.03 7.02
CA TRP A 567 10.20 -18.66 5.99
C TRP A 567 8.78 -18.94 6.52
N GLU A 568 8.65 -19.49 7.73
CA GLU A 568 7.34 -19.68 8.35
C GLU A 568 6.62 -18.35 8.61
N GLU A 569 7.35 -17.31 9.04
CA GLU A 569 6.77 -15.96 9.19
C GLU A 569 6.28 -15.42 7.83
N LEU A 570 7.01 -15.65 6.74
CA LEU A 570 6.62 -15.26 5.38
C LEU A 570 5.34 -15.99 4.95
N LEU A 571 5.29 -17.31 5.05
CA LEU A 571 4.10 -18.07 4.68
C LEU A 571 2.90 -17.72 5.56
N ALA A 572 3.12 -17.53 6.86
CA ALA A 572 2.07 -17.10 7.78
C ALA A 572 1.51 -15.72 7.38
N SER A 573 2.37 -14.78 6.95
CA SER A 573 1.93 -13.46 6.51
C SER A 573 1.09 -13.49 5.23
N GLU A 574 1.36 -14.41 4.30
CA GLU A 574 0.50 -14.60 3.12
C GLU A 574 -0.84 -15.25 3.51
N ARG A 575 -0.83 -16.23 4.44
CA ARG A 575 -2.07 -16.88 4.94
C ARG A 575 -3.01 -15.93 5.68
N VAL A 576 -2.56 -14.78 6.15
CA VAL A 576 -3.45 -13.76 6.75
C VAL A 576 -4.57 -13.36 5.79
N ALA A 577 -4.34 -13.43 4.50
CA ALA A 577 -5.30 -13.11 3.44
C ALA A 577 -5.80 -14.35 2.67
N SER A 578 -5.93 -15.50 3.36
CA SER A 578 -6.29 -16.78 2.71
C SER A 578 -7.69 -16.82 2.08
N GLU A 579 -8.55 -15.86 2.39
CA GLU A 579 -9.82 -15.64 1.70
C GLU A 579 -9.68 -15.01 0.30
N ARG A 580 -8.45 -14.64 -0.07
CA ARG A 580 -8.15 -13.97 -1.34
C ARG A 580 -7.32 -14.87 -2.25
N PRO A 581 -7.68 -15.04 -3.53
CA PRO A 581 -6.94 -15.87 -4.47
C PRO A 581 -5.49 -15.37 -4.68
N GLU A 582 -5.23 -14.07 -4.52
CA GLU A 582 -3.89 -13.46 -4.60
C GLU A 582 -2.93 -14.10 -3.59
N ALA A 583 -3.37 -14.32 -2.36
CA ALA A 583 -2.55 -14.93 -1.31
C ALA A 583 -2.13 -16.36 -1.68
N HIS A 584 -3.04 -17.12 -2.25
CA HIS A 584 -2.75 -18.48 -2.70
C HIS A 584 -1.79 -18.51 -3.90
N VAL A 585 -1.89 -17.57 -4.83
CA VAL A 585 -0.92 -17.43 -5.94
C VAL A 585 0.47 -17.09 -5.41
N ASN A 586 0.57 -16.17 -4.43
CA ASN A 586 1.85 -15.81 -3.81
C ASN A 586 2.46 -17.03 -3.09
N ILE A 587 1.67 -17.76 -2.31
CA ILE A 587 2.11 -18.99 -1.64
C ILE A 587 2.58 -20.02 -2.66
N ALA A 588 1.84 -20.23 -3.75
CA ALA A 588 2.20 -21.18 -4.80
C ALA A 588 3.56 -20.82 -5.43
N ALA A 589 3.77 -19.56 -5.77
CA ALA A 589 5.04 -19.08 -6.33
C ALA A 589 6.21 -19.29 -5.37
N LEU A 590 6.02 -18.99 -4.08
CA LEU A 590 7.04 -19.20 -3.04
C LEU A 590 7.39 -20.69 -2.87
N LEU A 591 6.39 -21.57 -2.81
CA LEU A 591 6.57 -23.02 -2.68
C LEU A 591 7.25 -23.60 -3.92
N ALA A 592 6.87 -23.16 -5.12
CA ALA A 592 7.53 -23.58 -6.38
C ALA A 592 9.01 -23.19 -6.39
N GLN A 593 9.36 -21.97 -5.96
CA GLN A 593 10.76 -21.53 -5.83
C GLN A 593 11.56 -22.38 -4.84
N ARG A 594 10.92 -22.96 -3.83
CA ARG A 594 11.54 -23.89 -2.86
C ARG A 594 11.58 -25.33 -3.35
N GLY A 595 10.97 -25.65 -4.50
CA GLY A 595 10.86 -27.01 -5.02
C GLY A 595 9.76 -27.85 -4.37
N ASP A 596 8.90 -27.25 -3.55
CA ASP A 596 7.68 -27.92 -3.06
C ASP A 596 6.59 -27.82 -4.13
N LEU A 597 6.72 -28.69 -5.16
CA LEU A 597 5.82 -28.69 -6.31
C LEU A 597 4.40 -29.12 -5.94
N ALA A 598 4.24 -30.04 -4.99
CA ALA A 598 2.93 -30.51 -4.53
C ALA A 598 2.18 -29.41 -3.74
N GLY A 599 2.89 -28.72 -2.86
CA GLY A 599 2.35 -27.57 -2.14
C GLY A 599 1.97 -26.42 -3.08
N ALA A 600 2.80 -26.13 -4.10
CA ALA A 600 2.52 -25.11 -5.09
C ALA A 600 1.24 -25.42 -5.90
N GLU A 601 1.10 -26.66 -6.37
CA GLU A 601 -0.11 -27.11 -7.10
C GLU A 601 -1.36 -27.03 -6.25
N ALA A 602 -1.27 -27.41 -4.97
CA ALA A 602 -2.38 -27.29 -4.02
C ALA A 602 -2.79 -25.83 -3.80
N ALA A 603 -1.83 -24.92 -3.70
CA ALA A 603 -2.09 -23.50 -3.55
C ALA A 603 -2.73 -22.88 -4.81
N TYR A 604 -2.28 -23.22 -6.02
CA TYR A 604 -2.94 -22.78 -7.26
C TYR A 604 -4.37 -23.30 -7.34
N ARG A 605 -4.62 -24.56 -6.96
CA ARG A 605 -5.99 -25.11 -6.90
C ARG A 605 -6.87 -24.33 -5.92
N ALA A 606 -6.32 -23.94 -4.76
CA ALA A 606 -7.06 -23.14 -3.79
C ALA A 606 -7.40 -21.76 -4.35
N ALA A 607 -6.47 -21.10 -5.06
CA ALA A 607 -6.75 -19.82 -5.73
C ALA A 607 -7.92 -19.93 -6.71
N LEU A 608 -7.92 -20.98 -7.57
CA LEU A 608 -8.96 -21.21 -8.57
C LEU A 608 -10.26 -21.81 -8.01
N ALA A 609 -10.25 -22.33 -6.78
CA ALA A 609 -11.46 -22.70 -6.06
C ALA A 609 -12.20 -21.46 -5.54
N GLY A 610 -11.45 -20.45 -5.05
CA GLY A 610 -12.01 -19.17 -4.60
C GLY A 610 -12.49 -18.28 -5.76
N ASP A 611 -11.74 -18.27 -6.87
CA ASP A 611 -12.12 -17.55 -8.10
C ASP A 611 -11.70 -18.36 -9.33
N PRO A 612 -12.63 -19.09 -9.96
CA PRO A 612 -12.31 -19.90 -11.13
C PRO A 612 -11.82 -19.13 -12.36
N ALA A 613 -12.06 -17.83 -12.41
CA ALA A 613 -11.64 -16.95 -13.50
C ALA A 613 -10.43 -16.09 -13.13
N PHE A 614 -9.82 -16.26 -11.95
CA PHE A 614 -8.73 -15.41 -11.50
C PHE A 614 -7.52 -15.47 -12.42
N LEU A 615 -7.36 -14.44 -13.25
CA LEU A 615 -6.36 -14.38 -14.31
C LEU A 615 -4.93 -14.66 -13.85
N PRO A 616 -4.43 -14.05 -12.73
CA PRO A 616 -3.09 -14.34 -12.25
C PRO A 616 -2.86 -15.82 -11.89
N ALA A 617 -3.87 -16.51 -11.34
CA ALA A 617 -3.75 -17.93 -11.03
C ALA A 617 -3.69 -18.78 -12.31
N LEU A 618 -4.53 -18.50 -13.29
CA LEU A 618 -4.56 -19.23 -14.57
C LEU A 618 -3.23 -19.09 -15.32
N VAL A 619 -2.68 -17.88 -15.41
CA VAL A 619 -1.42 -17.60 -16.14
C VAL A 619 -0.21 -18.17 -15.39
N ASN A 620 -0.12 -17.93 -14.06
CA ASN A 620 1.03 -18.40 -13.29
C ASN A 620 1.03 -19.92 -13.13
N GLN A 621 -0.14 -20.55 -12.96
CA GLN A 621 -0.23 -22.01 -12.96
C GLN A 621 0.13 -22.60 -14.32
N ALA A 622 -0.25 -21.96 -15.43
CA ALA A 622 0.17 -22.42 -16.76
C ALA A 622 1.68 -22.41 -16.92
N ALA A 623 2.35 -21.33 -16.49
CA ALA A 623 3.82 -21.26 -16.48
C ALA A 623 4.45 -22.34 -15.58
N PHE A 624 3.84 -22.62 -14.43
CA PHE A 624 4.26 -23.67 -13.51
C PHE A 624 4.12 -25.07 -14.14
N GLU A 625 2.99 -25.37 -14.81
CA GLU A 625 2.78 -26.67 -15.50
C GLU A 625 3.74 -26.83 -16.68
N GLU A 626 3.99 -25.77 -17.45
CA GLU A 626 4.98 -25.81 -18.53
C GLU A 626 6.38 -26.13 -18.00
N ALA A 627 6.80 -25.48 -16.91
CA ALA A 627 8.10 -25.74 -16.28
C ALA A 627 8.25 -27.19 -15.75
N ARG A 628 7.11 -27.84 -15.44
CA ARG A 628 7.05 -29.27 -15.06
C ARG A 628 7.03 -30.23 -16.27
N GLY A 629 7.07 -29.72 -17.50
CA GLY A 629 6.98 -30.52 -18.71
C GLY A 629 5.55 -30.98 -19.04
N GLN A 630 4.53 -30.24 -18.60
CA GLN A 630 3.11 -30.51 -18.86
C GLN A 630 2.50 -29.41 -19.75
N PRO A 631 2.96 -29.21 -20.99
CA PRO A 631 2.52 -28.11 -21.85
C PRO A 631 1.04 -28.22 -22.28
N GLU A 632 0.45 -29.40 -22.26
CA GLU A 632 -0.99 -29.60 -22.54
C GLU A 632 -1.85 -29.02 -21.42
N ALA A 633 -1.47 -29.25 -20.16
CA ALA A 633 -2.15 -28.66 -19.00
C ALA A 633 -2.00 -27.13 -18.99
N ALA A 634 -0.79 -26.63 -19.30
CA ALA A 634 -0.52 -25.20 -19.43
C ALA A 634 -1.43 -24.56 -20.50
N GLU A 635 -1.56 -25.20 -21.66
CA GLU A 635 -2.39 -24.69 -22.75
C GLU A 635 -3.89 -24.67 -22.39
N ALA A 636 -4.38 -25.69 -21.69
CA ALA A 636 -5.77 -25.74 -21.22
C ALA A 636 -6.07 -24.58 -20.27
N LEU A 637 -5.15 -24.25 -19.35
CA LEU A 637 -5.27 -23.12 -18.43
C LEU A 637 -5.27 -21.78 -19.18
N LEU A 638 -4.37 -21.60 -20.15
CA LEU A 638 -4.31 -20.35 -20.94
C LEU A 638 -5.53 -20.17 -21.85
N ARG A 639 -6.06 -21.24 -22.45
CA ARG A 639 -7.32 -21.17 -23.20
C ARG A 639 -8.51 -20.81 -22.29
N ARG A 640 -8.53 -21.36 -21.08
CA ARG A 640 -9.53 -20.98 -20.06
C ARG A 640 -9.40 -19.50 -19.69
N ALA A 641 -8.16 -18.99 -19.52
CA ALA A 641 -7.90 -17.58 -19.26
C ALA A 641 -8.39 -16.67 -20.40
N VAL A 642 -8.13 -17.04 -21.67
CA VAL A 642 -8.62 -16.30 -22.85
C VAL A 642 -10.14 -16.30 -22.93
N ALA A 643 -10.81 -17.41 -22.57
CA ALA A 643 -12.26 -17.51 -22.58
C ALA A 643 -12.90 -16.67 -21.44
N ALA A 644 -12.30 -16.66 -20.26
CA ALA A 644 -12.78 -15.90 -19.12
C ALA A 644 -12.55 -14.37 -19.28
N HIS A 645 -11.46 -13.99 -19.96
CA HIS A 645 -11.06 -12.59 -20.15
C HIS A 645 -10.91 -12.24 -21.64
N PRO A 646 -12.01 -12.23 -22.42
CA PRO A 646 -11.96 -12.05 -23.87
C PRO A 646 -11.46 -10.68 -24.33
N ALA A 647 -11.54 -9.68 -23.46
CA ALA A 647 -11.06 -8.33 -23.73
C ALA A 647 -9.60 -8.08 -23.30
N ASP A 648 -8.96 -9.04 -22.62
CA ASP A 648 -7.59 -8.90 -22.15
C ASP A 648 -6.58 -9.49 -23.14
N ALA A 649 -5.51 -8.75 -23.40
CA ALA A 649 -4.43 -9.16 -24.30
C ALA A 649 -3.45 -10.14 -23.64
N GLU A 650 -3.24 -10.04 -22.34
CA GLU A 650 -2.22 -10.80 -21.60
C GLU A 650 -2.36 -12.32 -21.73
N PRO A 651 -3.55 -12.93 -21.51
CA PRO A 651 -3.68 -14.38 -21.63
C PRO A 651 -3.49 -14.89 -23.06
N ARG A 652 -3.86 -14.07 -24.09
CA ARG A 652 -3.56 -14.39 -25.48
C ARG A 652 -2.07 -14.38 -25.77
N TYR A 653 -1.37 -13.38 -25.26
CA TYR A 653 0.07 -13.30 -25.40
C TYR A 653 0.77 -14.49 -24.76
N ALA A 654 0.41 -14.83 -23.53
CA ALA A 654 0.95 -16.00 -22.84
C ALA A 654 0.69 -17.30 -23.62
N LEU A 655 -0.53 -17.51 -24.15
CA LEU A 655 -0.89 -18.66 -24.99
C LEU A 655 -0.05 -18.71 -26.27
N ALA A 656 0.11 -17.59 -26.94
CA ALA A 656 0.92 -17.51 -28.16
C ALA A 656 2.38 -17.85 -27.92
N LEU A 657 2.97 -17.36 -26.82
CA LEU A 657 4.34 -17.72 -26.47
C LEU A 657 4.51 -19.24 -26.22
N LEU A 658 3.54 -19.88 -25.56
CA LEU A 658 3.52 -21.35 -25.43
C LEU A 658 3.41 -22.05 -26.80
N GLN A 659 2.55 -21.57 -27.70
CA GLN A 659 2.41 -22.10 -29.07
C GLN A 659 3.72 -21.95 -29.86
N VAL A 660 4.43 -20.81 -29.74
CA VAL A 660 5.76 -20.62 -30.36
C VAL A 660 6.75 -21.66 -29.83
N ARG A 661 6.86 -21.87 -28.52
CA ARG A 661 7.75 -22.86 -27.92
C ARG A 661 7.43 -24.30 -28.35
N ARG A 662 6.17 -24.57 -28.65
CA ARG A 662 5.68 -25.87 -29.19
C ARG A 662 5.82 -26.00 -30.72
N GLY A 663 6.41 -25.03 -31.40
CA GLY A 663 6.57 -25.03 -32.85
C GLY A 663 5.30 -24.77 -33.67
N ARG A 664 4.19 -24.40 -33.04
CA ARG A 664 2.91 -24.12 -33.72
C ARG A 664 2.83 -22.64 -34.13
N LEU A 665 3.75 -22.26 -35.03
CA LEU A 665 4.01 -20.88 -35.36
C LEU A 665 2.79 -20.20 -36.07
N GLY A 666 2.01 -20.92 -36.85
CA GLY A 666 0.79 -20.40 -37.48
C GLY A 666 -0.27 -19.96 -36.47
N GLU A 667 -0.63 -20.87 -35.55
CA GLU A 667 -1.56 -20.55 -34.46
C GLU A 667 -1.06 -19.39 -33.58
N ALA A 668 0.25 -19.40 -33.26
CA ALA A 668 0.86 -18.35 -32.45
C ALA A 668 0.73 -16.97 -33.11
N THR A 669 0.91 -16.89 -34.43
CA THR A 669 0.82 -15.63 -35.16
C THR A 669 -0.60 -15.05 -35.11
N GLU A 670 -1.63 -15.88 -35.30
CA GLU A 670 -3.04 -15.48 -35.19
C GLU A 670 -3.37 -15.00 -33.78
N THR A 671 -2.88 -15.74 -32.78
CA THR A 671 -3.09 -15.41 -31.35
C THR A 671 -2.41 -14.10 -30.97
N LEU A 672 -1.17 -13.85 -31.46
CA LEU A 672 -0.43 -12.59 -31.24
C LEU A 672 -1.08 -11.41 -31.94
N ALA A 673 -1.60 -11.61 -33.17
CA ALA A 673 -2.38 -10.59 -33.85
C ALA A 673 -3.61 -10.18 -33.05
N GLY A 674 -4.26 -11.14 -32.38
CA GLY A 674 -5.37 -10.90 -31.44
C GLY A 674 -4.95 -10.06 -30.23
N ALA A 675 -3.82 -10.40 -29.61
CA ALA A 675 -3.30 -9.65 -28.48
C ALA A 675 -2.91 -8.20 -28.85
N ALA A 676 -2.22 -8.02 -29.97
CA ALA A 676 -1.83 -6.70 -30.47
C ALA A 676 -3.03 -5.79 -30.83
N ARG A 677 -4.14 -6.35 -31.29
CA ARG A 677 -5.38 -5.59 -31.54
C ARG A 677 -6.08 -5.14 -30.25
N LEU A 678 -6.03 -5.95 -29.20
CA LEU A 678 -6.67 -5.63 -27.92
C LEU A 678 -5.92 -4.55 -27.13
N ALA A 679 -4.60 -4.47 -27.27
CA ALA A 679 -3.77 -3.50 -26.57
C ALA A 679 -2.79 -2.80 -27.52
N PRO A 680 -3.28 -1.90 -28.40
CA PRO A 680 -2.45 -1.20 -29.39
C PRO A 680 -1.46 -0.23 -28.76
N ASP A 681 -1.72 0.21 -27.54
CA ASP A 681 -0.85 1.03 -26.68
C ASP A 681 0.34 0.27 -26.06
N ARG A 682 0.35 -1.09 -26.19
CA ARG A 682 1.43 -1.96 -25.72
C ARG A 682 2.23 -2.54 -26.89
N PRO A 683 3.25 -1.84 -27.37
CA PRO A 683 3.96 -2.17 -28.61
C PRO A 683 4.68 -3.53 -28.58
N HIS A 684 4.99 -4.08 -27.40
CA HIS A 684 5.63 -5.39 -27.30
C HIS A 684 4.77 -6.55 -27.83
N TYR A 685 3.43 -6.43 -27.82
CA TYR A 685 2.54 -7.43 -28.44
C TYR A 685 2.66 -7.40 -29.96
N ALA A 686 2.66 -6.19 -30.55
CA ALA A 686 2.88 -6.01 -31.98
C ALA A 686 4.29 -6.44 -32.41
N TYR A 687 5.29 -6.18 -31.58
CA TYR A 687 6.65 -6.65 -31.80
C TYR A 687 6.75 -8.18 -31.85
N ALA A 688 6.16 -8.89 -30.87
CA ALA A 688 6.12 -10.36 -30.85
C ALA A 688 5.36 -10.92 -32.07
N HIS A 689 4.26 -10.28 -32.47
CA HIS A 689 3.51 -10.64 -33.67
C HIS A 689 4.38 -10.52 -34.93
N ALA A 690 5.10 -9.42 -35.09
CA ALA A 690 6.01 -9.20 -36.21
C ALA A 690 7.15 -10.24 -36.28
N LEU A 691 7.74 -10.59 -35.12
CA LEU A 691 8.74 -11.67 -35.07
C LEU A 691 8.17 -13.01 -35.53
N ALA A 692 6.94 -13.33 -35.17
CA ALA A 692 6.28 -14.57 -35.58
C ALA A 692 5.98 -14.57 -37.09
N LEU A 693 5.52 -13.45 -37.65
CA LEU A 693 5.35 -13.25 -39.09
C LEU A 693 6.67 -13.45 -39.86
N HIS A 694 7.73 -12.79 -39.40
CA HIS A 694 9.05 -12.90 -40.04
C HIS A 694 9.57 -14.35 -40.05
N ARG A 695 9.40 -15.09 -38.95
CA ARG A 695 9.75 -16.52 -38.87
C ARG A 695 8.98 -17.40 -39.84
N GLN A 696 7.80 -16.96 -40.30
CA GLN A 696 7.02 -17.64 -41.34
C GLN A 696 7.39 -17.18 -42.76
N GLY A 697 8.36 -16.30 -42.91
CA GLY A 697 8.74 -15.71 -44.21
C GLY A 697 7.88 -14.52 -44.64
N LEU A 698 6.92 -14.11 -43.84
CA LEU A 698 6.01 -12.99 -44.09
C LEU A 698 6.65 -11.65 -43.66
N THR A 699 7.84 -11.39 -44.19
CA THR A 699 8.69 -10.28 -43.73
C THR A 699 8.10 -8.91 -44.05
N ASP A 700 7.41 -8.75 -45.19
CA ASP A 700 6.74 -7.49 -45.53
C ASP A 700 5.65 -7.13 -44.52
N GLU A 701 4.86 -8.10 -44.15
CA GLU A 701 3.81 -7.93 -43.14
C GLU A 701 4.43 -7.64 -41.75
N ALA A 702 5.51 -8.32 -41.40
CA ALA A 702 6.24 -8.07 -40.16
C ALA A 702 6.72 -6.61 -40.07
N ILE A 703 7.35 -6.09 -41.13
CA ILE A 703 7.82 -4.72 -41.17
C ILE A 703 6.64 -3.73 -41.09
N ALA A 704 5.54 -4.02 -41.78
CA ALA A 704 4.33 -3.17 -41.74
C ALA A 704 3.74 -3.09 -40.30
N VAL A 705 3.80 -4.19 -39.54
CA VAL A 705 3.40 -4.19 -38.10
C VAL A 705 4.36 -3.37 -37.26
N LEU A 706 5.69 -3.54 -37.43
CA LEU A 706 6.71 -2.81 -36.67
C LEU A 706 6.66 -1.29 -36.93
N ALA A 707 6.43 -0.88 -38.19
CA ALA A 707 6.37 0.52 -38.61
C ALA A 707 5.23 1.32 -37.92
N ARG A 708 4.20 0.64 -37.40
CA ARG A 708 3.12 1.31 -36.64
C ARG A 708 3.54 1.77 -35.25
N ASN A 709 4.73 1.37 -34.78
CA ASN A 709 5.24 1.67 -33.44
C ASN A 709 6.57 2.47 -33.51
N PRO A 710 6.56 3.70 -34.06
CA PRO A 710 7.78 4.48 -34.32
C PRO A 710 8.49 4.97 -33.05
N GLN A 711 7.86 4.84 -31.89
CA GLN A 711 8.43 5.17 -30.58
C GLN A 711 8.89 3.93 -29.80
N HIS A 712 8.79 2.72 -30.39
CA HIS A 712 9.24 1.50 -29.75
C HIS A 712 10.59 1.08 -30.32
N ARG A 713 11.62 1.19 -29.50
CA ARG A 713 13.03 0.94 -29.85
C ARG A 713 13.23 -0.43 -30.51
N GLU A 714 12.72 -1.50 -29.88
CA GLU A 714 12.87 -2.89 -30.34
C GLU A 714 12.21 -3.09 -31.72
N SER A 715 11.08 -2.44 -31.94
CA SER A 715 10.41 -2.49 -33.26
C SER A 715 11.26 -1.84 -34.35
N LEU A 716 11.88 -0.71 -34.06
CA LEU A 716 12.77 -0.01 -35.02
C LEU A 716 14.01 -0.83 -35.31
N ILE A 717 14.65 -1.43 -34.31
CA ILE A 717 15.83 -2.26 -34.49
C ILE A 717 15.49 -3.52 -35.30
N ALA A 718 14.38 -4.18 -34.99
CA ALA A 718 13.94 -5.36 -35.75
C ALA A 718 13.61 -5.02 -37.21
N ALA A 719 12.90 -3.90 -37.44
CA ALA A 719 12.62 -3.42 -38.81
C ALA A 719 13.92 -3.12 -39.59
N ALA A 720 14.90 -2.46 -38.94
CA ALA A 720 16.20 -2.18 -39.52
C ALA A 720 16.96 -3.48 -39.90
N ALA A 721 16.91 -4.51 -39.00
CA ALA A 721 17.54 -5.81 -39.25
C ALA A 721 16.85 -6.55 -40.41
N PHE A 722 15.53 -6.57 -40.44
CA PHE A 722 14.77 -7.24 -41.51
C PHE A 722 14.98 -6.59 -42.85
N GLU A 723 15.01 -5.27 -42.94
CA GLU A 723 15.29 -4.54 -44.20
C GLU A 723 16.74 -4.69 -44.66
N ARG A 724 17.71 -4.74 -43.69
CA ARG A 724 19.11 -5.04 -43.98
C ARG A 724 19.25 -6.43 -44.63
N ASP A 725 18.60 -7.44 -44.08
CA ASP A 725 18.71 -8.85 -44.53
C ASP A 725 18.05 -9.05 -45.90
N ARG A 726 17.12 -8.19 -46.29
CA ARG A 726 16.50 -8.10 -47.62
C ARG A 726 17.29 -7.25 -48.60
N GLY A 727 18.39 -6.64 -48.19
CA GLY A 727 19.18 -5.74 -49.01
C GLY A 727 18.58 -4.35 -49.20
N ARG A 728 17.51 -3.98 -48.53
CA ARG A 728 16.89 -2.65 -48.57
C ARG A 728 17.63 -1.70 -47.65
N ILE A 729 18.82 -1.32 -48.09
CA ILE A 729 19.79 -0.61 -47.25
C ILE A 729 19.34 0.79 -46.85
N ALA A 730 18.59 1.50 -47.70
CA ALA A 730 18.13 2.87 -47.42
C ALA A 730 17.10 2.85 -46.28
N GLU A 731 16.13 1.93 -46.34
CA GLU A 731 15.09 1.71 -45.35
C GLU A 731 15.70 1.24 -44.02
N ALA A 732 16.64 0.28 -44.08
CA ALA A 732 17.33 -0.24 -42.90
C ALA A 732 18.07 0.91 -42.15
N LYS A 733 18.75 1.81 -42.89
CA LYS A 733 19.39 3.00 -42.28
C LYS A 733 18.35 3.96 -41.69
N GLY A 734 17.20 4.12 -42.35
CA GLY A 734 16.11 4.94 -41.84
C GLY A 734 15.64 4.49 -40.43
N TYR A 735 15.32 3.20 -40.29
CA TYR A 735 14.90 2.62 -39.00
C TYR A 735 16.01 2.67 -37.94
N ALA A 736 17.25 2.34 -38.29
CA ALA A 736 18.37 2.40 -37.34
C ALA A 736 18.64 3.84 -36.84
N ARG A 737 18.52 4.85 -37.70
CA ARG A 737 18.60 6.25 -37.28
C ARG A 737 17.41 6.69 -36.44
N ALA A 738 16.21 6.22 -36.75
CA ALA A 738 15.03 6.46 -35.92
C ALA A 738 15.22 5.90 -34.49
N ALA A 739 15.78 4.69 -34.36
CA ALA A 739 16.13 4.13 -33.05
C ALA A 739 17.15 5.01 -32.30
N LEU A 740 18.20 5.49 -32.99
CA LEU A 740 19.18 6.41 -32.40
C LEU A 740 18.60 7.78 -32.05
N SER A 741 17.54 8.22 -32.73
CA SER A 741 16.85 9.45 -32.32
C SER A 741 16.10 9.35 -31.01
N LEU A 742 15.68 8.12 -30.63
CA LEU A 742 15.07 7.83 -29.31
C LEU A 742 16.14 7.78 -28.21
N ASP A 743 17.27 7.12 -28.48
CA ASP A 743 18.43 7.08 -27.59
C ASP A 743 19.74 7.19 -28.39
N PRO A 744 20.37 8.38 -28.42
CA PRO A 744 21.65 8.60 -29.11
C PRO A 744 22.81 7.73 -28.60
N ARG A 745 22.69 7.10 -27.43
CA ARG A 745 23.71 6.24 -26.81
C ARG A 745 23.44 4.76 -27.02
N ASP A 746 22.41 4.41 -27.79
CA ASP A 746 22.07 3.01 -28.06
C ASP A 746 23.19 2.29 -28.82
N ARG A 747 23.85 1.35 -28.11
CA ARG A 747 24.95 0.58 -28.65
C ARG A 747 24.53 -0.39 -29.76
N GLU A 748 23.33 -1.00 -29.62
CA GLU A 748 22.81 -1.98 -30.57
C GLU A 748 22.41 -1.28 -31.87
N ALA A 749 21.67 -0.17 -31.81
CA ALA A 749 21.31 0.64 -32.95
C ALA A 749 22.55 1.23 -33.64
N THR A 750 23.57 1.65 -32.86
CA THR A 750 24.85 2.14 -33.37
C THR A 750 25.61 1.06 -34.14
N ALA A 751 25.71 -0.15 -33.55
CA ALA A 751 26.38 -1.30 -34.16
C ALA A 751 25.65 -1.73 -35.42
N LEU A 752 24.32 -1.80 -35.39
CA LEU A 752 23.51 -2.15 -36.55
C LEU A 752 23.64 -1.14 -37.68
N LEU A 753 23.62 0.16 -37.39
CA LEU A 753 23.83 1.22 -38.39
C LEU A 753 25.24 1.13 -39.01
N ALA A 754 26.28 0.86 -38.24
CA ALA A 754 27.64 0.65 -38.70
C ALA A 754 27.73 -0.59 -39.63
N GLU A 755 27.13 -1.70 -39.27
CA GLU A 755 27.04 -2.92 -40.07
C GLU A 755 26.35 -2.68 -41.42
N ILE A 756 25.16 -2.04 -41.39
CA ILE A 756 24.41 -1.66 -42.58
C ILE A 756 25.27 -0.75 -43.51
N THR A 757 26.04 0.16 -42.93
CA THR A 757 26.87 1.10 -43.68
C THR A 757 28.08 0.39 -44.30
N ALA A 758 28.70 -0.57 -43.58
CA ALA A 758 29.83 -1.34 -44.08
C ALA A 758 29.47 -2.25 -45.27
N ARG A 759 28.24 -2.79 -45.31
CA ARG A 759 27.73 -3.59 -46.44
C ARG A 759 27.63 -2.77 -47.75
N VAL A 760 27.40 -1.48 -47.67
CA VAL A 760 27.39 -0.56 -48.81
C VAL A 760 28.82 -0.33 -49.36
N ALA A 761 29.81 -0.28 -48.49
CA ALA A 761 31.21 -0.04 -48.84
C ALA A 761 31.92 -1.27 -49.48
N ARG A 762 31.27 -2.45 -49.49
CA ARG A 762 31.79 -3.67 -50.14
C ARG A 762 30.76 -4.21 -51.15
N PRO A 763 30.61 -3.60 -52.34
CA PRO A 763 29.79 -4.18 -53.40
C PRO A 763 30.57 -5.34 -54.03
N GLY A 764 30.19 -6.63 -53.73
CA GLY A 764 30.72 -7.73 -54.49
C GLY A 764 31.13 -9.05 -53.77
N ALA A 765 30.60 -9.31 -52.55
CA ALA A 765 30.73 -10.63 -51.96
C ALA A 765 29.33 -11.29 -51.92
N THR A 766 28.95 -11.95 -52.98
CA THR A 766 27.89 -12.96 -52.99
C THR A 766 28.40 -14.15 -52.12
N SER A 767 27.70 -14.40 -51.03
CA SER A 767 27.88 -15.63 -50.24
C SER A 767 27.42 -16.85 -51.03
N PRO A 768 28.09 -18.00 -50.91
CA PRO A 768 27.72 -19.23 -51.57
C PRO A 768 26.44 -19.85 -51.03
#